data_e1693be353ac48f1658cbd144a0fc453
#
_entry.id   e1693be353ac48f1658cbd144a0fc453
#
_cell.length_a   1.000
_cell.length_b   1.000
_cell.length_c   1.000
_cell.angle_alpha   90.00
_cell.angle_beta   90.00
_cell.angle_gamma   90.00
#
_symmetry.space_group_name_H-M   'P 1'
#
loop_
_entity.id
_entity.type
_entity.pdbx_description
1 polymer ?
#
loop_
_entity_poly.entity_id
_entity_poly.type
_entity_poly.pdbx_seq_one_letter_code
_entity_poly.pdbx_strand_id
1 'polypeptide(L)'
;IEAGDFRSPDVKKLHVGGYYRAKLDHSNRLLLQFARYGAETVFLALEVIENHAYDKSRFLRGAPVDEAKIEHEPGADPAILPAAEATALRWLHATRAEFELLDKPIVFDDAQEAVRRLAAPVILVGSAGSGKTAVTLAKLREAQGRVLYVTQSAFLAQSARALYDAHDYDNPDQEAEFLSLREFLETLRVPAGREVGFNSFQGWFDRHRAAAKALGDVDAHALFEEFRGVISAQPAGPLSLPDYLALGARQSLLAPAAREAAHALFGRYRQWLVDSAQFDLNLVAHEWLALAQPLYDFIVIDEVQDLTGVQLALLLASLKNPGQFLLCGDSNQIVHPNFFSWAAVKTLFWHGLAGDAAQRQPLHVLQANFRNTQAVTGLANTLLKIKQARFGSIDRESNFLVQSTSGEAGEVTLVQAGDAALKQIDASTRASARHAVIVLRDEDKAAARAQLRTPLIFSVHEAKGLEYPHVVLLGLVSGQRAAYAEVCEGVTPQDLQRDELDYRRAKDKGNKSLELYKFYVNALYVAMTRAVQSLTLIESDTGHPLLGLLGLNVGVVRTGATQASSKEEWAQEARKLELQGKQEQARAIRESFLQGKPVPWAPWSRELIEDLAPKALDRGNPSARLKQTLLDYALWHGQQSWVEQLAKAQFQPARGLAPDGDFGWIGDAAMLGVRLTDHEKQQQLALRAVAAVRQRHLQPYTAKNFKDILRLCDVHTVDHQTPAGATQLMLAARAGNAALVEALLERGAEPKAEDEFGQTAWQHAVNRAIEEPAFAKSSLAAIFDRLAPAVIDVQVDGRLIRIERHQGEYWVLTLMLAGLKTQWSYCAVRSQPPWKFGEGYFAEQLHQVLEGLPPHLWKEKRRKRSYVNQVLARAEVESAYKPARKLWARTRNGHYLLNPGMLLRNGEGWVPVYEALRLDWIDRGTGTDEPYNVRPVARVQRLNARLLGQEVELF
;
A
#
# COMPACT_ATOMS: atom_id res chain seq x y z
N ILE A 1 -13.68 -4.37 27.46
CA ILE A 1 -12.38 -3.64 27.56
C ILE A 1 -11.56 -4.26 28.67
N GLU A 2 -12.10 -4.44 29.87
CA GLU A 2 -11.41 -5.10 31.00
C GLU A 2 -10.93 -6.49 30.67
N ALA A 3 -11.68 -7.26 29.89
CA ALA A 3 -11.30 -8.58 29.40
C ALA A 3 -10.33 -8.56 28.20
N GLY A 4 -9.76 -7.40 27.86
CA GLY A 4 -8.83 -7.25 26.73
C GLY A 4 -9.50 -7.27 25.35
N ASP A 5 -10.82 -7.31 25.28
CA ASP A 5 -11.56 -7.19 24.03
C ASP A 5 -11.80 -5.71 23.69
N PHE A 6 -11.05 -5.20 22.74
CA PHE A 6 -11.17 -3.84 22.18
C PHE A 6 -11.95 -3.82 20.87
N ARG A 7 -12.26 -4.98 20.27
CA ARG A 7 -13.00 -5.08 19.01
C ARG A 7 -14.50 -4.99 19.22
N SER A 8 -15.05 -5.79 20.12
CA SER A 8 -16.51 -5.76 20.39
C SER A 8 -17.01 -4.39 20.81
N PRO A 9 -16.34 -3.65 21.69
CA PRO A 9 -16.71 -2.26 22.00
C PRO A 9 -16.20 -1.24 20.99
N ASP A 10 -15.60 -1.64 19.84
CA ASP A 10 -15.09 -0.74 18.80
C ASP A 10 -14.29 0.44 19.40
N VAL A 11 -13.25 0.12 20.18
CA VAL A 11 -12.41 1.15 20.82
C VAL A 11 -11.56 1.82 19.75
N LYS A 12 -11.69 3.14 19.61
CA LYS A 12 -10.93 3.95 18.64
C LYS A 12 -10.36 5.19 19.30
N LYS A 13 -9.14 5.56 18.92
CA LYS A 13 -8.53 6.81 19.31
C LYS A 13 -9.20 7.98 18.61
N LEU A 14 -9.45 9.05 19.36
CA LEU A 14 -9.94 10.31 18.81
C LEU A 14 -8.77 11.18 18.35
N HIS A 15 -9.01 12.01 17.35
CA HIS A 15 -7.98 12.92 16.80
C HIS A 15 -7.61 14.09 17.74
N VAL A 16 -8.24 14.17 18.91
CA VAL A 16 -8.03 15.27 19.87
C VAL A 16 -7.56 14.72 21.20
N GLY A 17 -6.44 15.20 21.68
CA GLY A 17 -6.05 15.17 23.10
C GLY A 17 -5.73 13.82 23.74
N GLY A 18 -5.43 12.76 22.99
CA GLY A 18 -5.10 11.45 23.57
C GLY A 18 -6.30 10.68 24.15
N TYR A 19 -7.51 11.06 23.73
CA TYR A 19 -8.74 10.38 24.11
C TYR A 19 -9.08 9.21 23.21
N TYR A 20 -9.83 8.26 23.80
CA TYR A 20 -10.35 7.06 23.12
C TYR A 20 -11.86 7.03 23.27
N ARG A 21 -12.53 6.43 22.31
CA ARG A 21 -13.95 6.13 22.40
C ARG A 21 -14.18 4.63 22.33
N ALA A 22 -15.10 4.14 23.14
CA ALA A 22 -15.65 2.79 23.01
C ALA A 22 -17.12 2.87 22.61
N LYS A 23 -17.59 1.93 21.82
CA LYS A 23 -18.99 1.82 21.44
C LYS A 23 -19.77 1.16 22.58
N LEU A 24 -20.76 1.85 23.14
CA LEU A 24 -21.70 1.28 24.10
C LEU A 24 -22.89 0.67 23.37
N ASP A 25 -23.49 1.43 22.45
CA ASP A 25 -24.60 1.01 21.61
C ASP A 25 -24.55 1.75 20.27
N HIS A 26 -25.65 1.73 19.51
CA HIS A 26 -25.70 2.37 18.18
C HIS A 26 -25.48 3.88 18.24
N SER A 27 -25.90 4.55 19.30
CA SER A 27 -25.89 6.01 19.43
C SER A 27 -24.87 6.53 20.43
N ASN A 28 -24.51 5.74 21.44
CA ASN A 28 -23.73 6.17 22.57
C ASN A 28 -22.30 5.65 22.55
N ARG A 29 -21.38 6.48 23.04
CA ARG A 29 -19.94 6.17 23.12
C ARG A 29 -19.43 6.48 24.52
N LEU A 30 -18.54 5.63 25.02
CA LEU A 30 -17.79 5.89 26.23
C LEU A 30 -16.51 6.62 25.86
N LEU A 31 -16.27 7.79 26.43
CA LEU A 31 -15.02 8.51 26.29
C LEU A 31 -14.04 8.01 27.33
N LEU A 32 -12.83 7.68 26.88
CA LEU A 32 -11.80 7.06 27.68
C LEU A 32 -10.47 7.82 27.50
N GLN A 33 -9.60 7.76 28.50
CA GLN A 33 -8.25 8.30 28.45
C GLN A 33 -7.32 7.44 29.30
N PHE A 34 -6.08 7.25 28.85
CA PHE A 34 -5.05 6.73 29.74
C PHE A 34 -4.62 7.81 30.71
N ALA A 35 -4.66 7.50 31.98
CA ALA A 35 -4.26 8.38 33.06
C ALA A 35 -3.35 7.65 34.06
N ARG A 36 -2.55 8.40 34.80
CA ARG A 36 -1.73 7.86 35.88
C ARG A 36 -2.48 7.99 37.19
N TYR A 37 -2.66 6.88 37.89
CA TYR A 37 -3.26 6.84 39.20
C TYR A 37 -2.26 6.22 40.18
N GLY A 38 -1.63 7.04 41.02
CA GLY A 38 -0.51 6.61 41.87
C GLY A 38 0.68 6.12 41.05
N ALA A 39 1.06 4.84 41.21
CA ALA A 39 2.12 4.20 40.44
C ALA A 39 1.62 3.46 39.18
N GLU A 40 0.31 3.35 39.00
CA GLU A 40 -0.33 2.57 37.93
C GLU A 40 -0.85 3.46 36.79
N THR A 41 -0.86 2.90 35.59
CA THR A 41 -1.54 3.49 34.43
C THR A 41 -2.89 2.81 34.29
N VAL A 42 -3.94 3.60 34.35
CA VAL A 42 -5.32 3.15 34.25
C VAL A 42 -6.00 3.67 32.99
N PHE A 43 -6.95 2.91 32.50
CA PHE A 43 -7.80 3.34 31.36
C PHE A 43 -9.06 3.98 31.94
N LEU A 44 -9.01 5.29 32.09
CA LEU A 44 -10.02 6.05 32.80
C LEU A 44 -11.24 6.27 31.93
N ALA A 45 -12.42 5.87 32.42
CA ALA A 45 -13.71 6.19 31.83
C ALA A 45 -14.11 7.61 32.25
N LEU A 46 -14.31 8.51 31.28
CA LEU A 46 -14.52 9.94 31.55
C LEU A 46 -16.00 10.32 31.51
N GLU A 47 -16.66 10.00 30.41
CA GLU A 47 -18.09 10.34 30.24
C GLU A 47 -18.72 9.49 29.12
N VAL A 48 -20.04 9.42 29.14
CA VAL A 48 -20.82 8.84 28.04
C VAL A 48 -21.21 9.97 27.08
N ILE A 49 -20.83 9.83 25.83
CA ILE A 49 -21.22 10.74 24.75
C ILE A 49 -22.46 10.19 24.08
N GLU A 50 -23.59 10.82 24.33
CA GLU A 50 -24.87 10.45 23.76
C GLU A 50 -25.05 10.99 22.35
N ASN A 51 -25.68 10.20 21.47
CA ASN A 51 -26.01 10.57 20.10
C ASN A 51 -24.85 11.18 19.28
N HIS A 52 -23.64 10.71 19.51
CA HIS A 52 -22.42 11.23 18.86
C HIS A 52 -22.18 12.74 19.07
N ALA A 53 -22.67 13.34 20.13
CA ALA A 53 -22.52 14.77 20.43
C ALA A 53 -21.13 15.08 21.03
N TYR A 54 -20.06 14.77 20.31
CA TYR A 54 -18.67 15.02 20.74
C TYR A 54 -18.37 16.50 21.02
N ASP A 55 -19.06 17.40 20.33
CA ASP A 55 -18.98 18.84 20.51
C ASP A 55 -19.49 19.31 21.89
N LYS A 56 -20.29 18.50 22.59
CA LYS A 56 -20.77 18.77 23.91
C LYS A 56 -19.88 18.30 25.04
N SER A 57 -18.91 17.39 24.73
CA SER A 57 -18.00 16.86 25.74
C SER A 57 -17.16 17.97 26.38
N ARG A 58 -17.17 18.02 27.68
CA ARG A 58 -16.33 18.97 28.44
C ARG A 58 -14.84 18.64 28.32
N PHE A 59 -14.50 17.37 28.28
CA PHE A 59 -13.12 16.90 28.17
C PHE A 59 -12.53 17.19 26.79
N LEU A 60 -13.29 16.96 25.73
CA LEU A 60 -12.84 17.31 24.37
C LEU A 60 -12.74 18.83 24.13
N ARG A 61 -13.37 19.63 24.99
CA ARG A 61 -13.22 21.08 25.04
C ARG A 61 -12.12 21.56 25.99
N GLY A 62 -11.31 20.64 26.53
CA GLY A 62 -10.10 20.94 27.33
C GLY A 62 -10.34 21.04 28.83
N ALA A 63 -11.45 20.54 29.36
CA ALA A 63 -11.63 20.44 30.82
C ALA A 63 -10.61 19.45 31.40
N PRO A 64 -9.89 19.79 32.48
CA PRO A 64 -8.96 18.89 33.14
C PRO A 64 -9.71 17.73 33.81
N VAL A 65 -9.07 16.59 33.91
CA VAL A 65 -9.51 15.46 34.72
C VAL A 65 -9.23 15.80 36.19
N ASP A 66 -10.25 15.77 37.03
CA ASP A 66 -10.13 15.97 38.47
C ASP A 66 -9.73 14.64 39.13
N GLU A 67 -8.46 14.50 39.47
CA GLU A 67 -7.91 13.26 40.06
C GLU A 67 -8.60 12.90 41.39
N ALA A 68 -9.14 13.86 42.11
CA ALA A 68 -9.85 13.62 43.37
C ALA A 68 -11.21 12.94 43.18
N LYS A 69 -11.73 12.91 41.95
CA LYS A 69 -13.02 12.30 41.58
C LYS A 69 -12.88 11.00 40.82
N ILE A 70 -11.65 10.44 40.77
CA ILE A 70 -11.44 9.15 40.16
C ILE A 70 -11.94 8.08 41.15
N GLU A 71 -13.07 7.48 40.79
CA GLU A 71 -13.55 6.29 41.49
C GLU A 71 -12.75 5.09 40.93
N HIS A 72 -11.90 4.52 41.77
CA HIS A 72 -11.15 3.30 41.47
C HIS A 72 -11.95 2.14 42.06
N GLU A 73 -12.59 1.36 41.20
CA GLU A 73 -12.99 0.01 41.62
C GLU A 73 -11.70 -0.81 41.66
N PRO A 74 -11.28 -1.29 42.88
CA PRO A 74 -10.14 -2.19 42.95
C PRO A 74 -10.51 -3.41 42.11
N GLY A 75 -9.75 -3.67 41.04
CA GLY A 75 -9.96 -4.82 40.18
C GLY A 75 -10.08 -6.07 41.04
N ALA A 76 -11.02 -6.93 40.71
CA ALA A 76 -11.19 -8.21 41.39
C ALA A 76 -9.80 -8.84 41.54
N ASP A 77 -9.51 -9.29 42.80
CA ASP A 77 -8.20 -9.87 43.15
C ASP A 77 -7.83 -10.91 42.06
N PRO A 78 -6.68 -10.74 41.38
CA PRO A 78 -6.25 -11.65 40.32
C PRO A 78 -6.21 -13.13 40.75
N ALA A 79 -6.21 -13.40 42.08
CA ALA A 79 -6.30 -14.75 42.65
C ALA A 79 -7.71 -15.39 42.52
N ILE A 80 -8.74 -14.62 42.17
CA ILE A 80 -10.15 -15.12 42.15
C ILE A 80 -10.60 -15.47 40.73
N LEU A 81 -9.91 -15.02 39.67
CA LEU A 81 -10.23 -15.42 38.32
C LEU A 81 -9.60 -16.75 37.99
N PRO A 82 -10.34 -17.72 37.43
CA PRO A 82 -9.77 -18.98 36.96
C PRO A 82 -8.65 -18.66 35.97
N ALA A 83 -7.48 -19.25 36.19
CA ALA A 83 -6.28 -18.98 35.38
C ALA A 83 -6.47 -19.21 33.83
N ALA A 84 -7.57 -19.86 33.43
CA ALA A 84 -7.95 -20.13 32.06
C ALA A 84 -8.66 -18.93 31.35
N GLU A 85 -9.16 -17.95 32.08
CA GLU A 85 -9.90 -16.80 31.51
C GLU A 85 -9.13 -15.48 31.58
N ALA A 86 -8.00 -15.45 32.27
CA ALA A 86 -7.15 -14.28 32.34
C ALA A 86 -6.32 -14.14 31.06
N THR A 87 -6.85 -13.48 30.05
CA THR A 87 -6.01 -12.95 28.98
C THR A 87 -5.14 -11.86 29.61
N ALA A 88 -3.87 -12.19 29.88
CA ALA A 88 -2.93 -11.24 30.47
C ALA A 88 -2.88 -9.97 29.60
N LEU A 89 -3.46 -8.87 30.08
CA LEU A 89 -3.19 -7.54 29.58
C LEU A 89 -1.70 -7.29 29.81
N ARG A 90 -0.92 -7.32 28.73
CA ARG A 90 0.52 -7.18 28.83
C ARG A 90 0.88 -5.73 29.00
N TRP A 91 1.26 -5.40 30.22
CA TRP A 91 2.08 -4.27 30.64
C TRP A 91 1.79 -2.94 29.90
N LEU A 92 0.77 -2.24 30.36
CA LEU A 92 0.69 -0.79 30.18
C LEU A 92 1.71 -0.12 31.10
N HIS A 93 2.80 0.36 30.56
CA HIS A 93 3.81 1.07 31.35
C HIS A 93 3.64 2.59 31.17
N ALA A 94 3.48 3.31 32.25
CA ALA A 94 3.14 4.74 32.25
C ALA A 94 4.10 5.66 31.46
N THR A 95 5.33 5.22 31.23
CA THR A 95 6.38 5.97 30.51
C THR A 95 6.65 5.43 29.11
N ARG A 96 5.91 4.44 28.61
CA ARG A 96 6.14 3.79 27.32
C ARG A 96 5.24 4.36 26.23
N ALA A 97 5.77 4.39 25.00
CA ALA A 97 4.97 4.73 23.84
C ALA A 97 3.90 3.66 23.59
N GLU A 98 2.66 4.10 23.52
CA GLU A 98 1.51 3.26 23.19
C GLU A 98 1.21 3.39 21.71
N PHE A 99 0.93 2.27 21.06
CA PHE A 99 0.59 2.23 19.65
C PHE A 99 -0.74 1.53 19.46
N GLU A 100 -1.59 2.10 18.64
CA GLU A 100 -2.71 1.39 18.06
C GLU A 100 -2.30 0.79 16.71
N LEU A 101 -2.20 -0.51 16.62
CA LEU A 101 -2.04 -1.22 15.38
C LEU A 101 -3.43 -1.58 14.87
N LEU A 102 -4.01 -0.71 14.02
CA LEU A 102 -5.22 -0.98 13.24
C LEU A 102 -6.42 -1.54 14.05
N ASP A 103 -6.40 -1.56 15.37
CA ASP A 103 -7.46 -2.02 16.28
C ASP A 103 -6.93 -2.58 17.62
N LYS A 104 -5.61 -2.54 17.87
CA LYS A 104 -5.05 -3.03 19.13
C LYS A 104 -4.01 -2.07 19.68
N PRO A 105 -4.08 -1.69 20.95
CA PRO A 105 -2.99 -0.96 21.59
C PRO A 105 -1.75 -1.86 21.67
N ILE A 106 -0.59 -1.33 21.25
CA ILE A 106 0.70 -2.01 21.38
C ILE A 106 1.48 -1.37 22.50
N VAL A 107 1.91 -2.22 23.44
CA VAL A 107 2.79 -1.85 24.50
C VAL A 107 4.12 -2.57 24.30
N PHE A 108 5.24 -1.86 24.44
CA PHE A 108 6.55 -2.45 24.34
C PHE A 108 6.91 -3.24 25.60
N ASP A 109 7.49 -4.41 25.41
CA ASP A 109 8.16 -5.13 26.48
C ASP A 109 9.50 -4.45 26.85
N ASP A 110 10.18 -4.97 27.87
CA ASP A 110 11.42 -4.37 28.37
C ASP A 110 12.55 -4.38 27.32
N ALA A 111 12.63 -5.41 26.49
CA ALA A 111 13.63 -5.52 25.43
C ALA A 111 13.36 -4.53 24.30
N GLN A 112 12.10 -4.41 23.88
CA GLN A 112 11.66 -3.46 22.84
C GLN A 112 11.89 -2.01 23.31
N GLU A 113 11.52 -1.71 24.56
CA GLU A 113 11.72 -0.38 25.16
C GLU A 113 13.20 -0.05 25.34
N ALA A 114 14.03 -1.01 25.72
CA ALA A 114 15.47 -0.82 25.79
C ALA A 114 16.05 -0.43 24.42
N VAL A 115 15.64 -1.14 23.36
CA VAL A 115 16.07 -0.82 21.98
C VAL A 115 15.57 0.56 21.53
N ARG A 116 14.34 0.93 21.88
CA ARG A 116 13.79 2.25 21.55
C ARG A 116 14.66 3.38 22.11
N ARG A 117 15.22 3.21 23.29
CA ARG A 117 16.04 4.23 23.98
C ARG A 117 17.50 4.31 23.48
N LEU A 118 17.97 3.33 22.70
CA LEU A 118 19.35 3.35 22.21
C LEU A 118 19.60 4.53 21.28
N ALA A 119 20.80 5.10 21.36
CA ALA A 119 21.28 6.04 20.36
C ALA A 119 21.63 5.30 19.05
N ALA A 120 21.47 5.97 17.90
CA ALA A 120 21.93 5.45 16.61
C ALA A 120 23.47 5.33 16.58
N PRO A 121 24.03 4.39 15.80
CA PRO A 121 23.35 3.40 14.97
C PRO A 121 22.78 2.22 15.78
N VAL A 122 21.66 1.65 15.33
CA VAL A 122 21.04 0.49 15.96
C VAL A 122 20.89 -0.66 14.94
N ILE A 123 21.26 -1.87 15.35
CA ILE A 123 21.01 -3.07 14.58
C ILE A 123 20.13 -4.00 15.41
N LEU A 124 18.93 -4.28 14.89
CA LEU A 124 17.89 -5.03 15.56
C LEU A 124 17.64 -6.36 14.84
N VAL A 125 17.80 -7.45 15.57
CA VAL A 125 17.51 -8.79 15.09
C VAL A 125 16.24 -9.29 15.78
N GLY A 126 15.33 -9.86 15.06
CA GLY A 126 14.12 -10.42 15.65
C GLY A 126 13.37 -11.33 14.69
N SER A 127 12.70 -12.33 15.25
CA SER A 127 11.87 -13.24 14.46
C SER A 127 10.63 -12.55 13.87
N ALA A 128 9.93 -13.26 12.98
CA ALA A 128 8.58 -12.86 12.58
C ALA A 128 7.68 -12.69 13.82
N GLY A 129 6.93 -11.60 13.88
CA GLY A 129 6.03 -11.34 15.01
C GLY A 129 6.68 -10.81 16.28
N SER A 130 7.98 -10.46 16.27
CA SER A 130 8.67 -9.88 17.44
C SER A 130 8.40 -8.38 17.65
N GLY A 131 7.57 -7.75 16.82
CA GLY A 131 7.25 -6.32 16.94
C GLY A 131 8.33 -5.38 16.40
N LYS A 132 9.27 -5.87 15.56
CA LYS A 132 10.32 -5.03 14.92
C LYS A 132 9.78 -3.74 14.33
N THR A 133 8.75 -3.84 13.49
CA THR A 133 8.16 -2.68 12.81
C THR A 133 7.61 -1.65 13.80
N ALA A 134 6.99 -2.06 14.90
CA ALA A 134 6.51 -1.15 15.94
C ALA A 134 7.66 -0.38 16.61
N VAL A 135 8.75 -1.08 16.95
CA VAL A 135 9.95 -0.44 17.54
C VAL A 135 10.63 0.50 16.58
N THR A 136 10.75 0.11 15.28
CA THR A 136 11.37 0.95 14.25
C THR A 136 10.57 2.22 13.99
N LEU A 137 9.24 2.15 13.96
CA LEU A 137 8.37 3.32 13.81
C LEU A 137 8.43 4.24 15.03
N ALA A 138 8.48 3.68 16.24
CA ALA A 138 8.65 4.47 17.45
C ALA A 138 9.97 5.25 17.45
N LYS A 139 11.04 4.61 16.98
CA LYS A 139 12.34 5.24 16.86
C LYS A 139 12.37 6.29 15.74
N LEU A 140 11.76 6.00 14.59
CA LEU A 140 11.62 6.96 13.49
C LEU A 140 10.92 8.24 13.95
N ARG A 141 9.88 8.10 14.78
CA ARG A 141 9.13 9.22 15.35
C ARG A 141 10.00 10.21 16.14
N GLU A 142 10.99 9.71 16.86
CA GLU A 142 11.87 10.51 17.70
C GLU A 142 12.94 11.26 16.89
N ALA A 143 13.22 10.82 15.67
CA ALA A 143 14.22 11.44 14.80
C ALA A 143 13.67 12.76 14.21
N GLN A 144 14.56 13.74 14.05
CA GLN A 144 14.25 15.06 13.50
C GLN A 144 14.80 15.21 12.08
N GLY A 145 14.30 16.22 11.38
CA GLY A 145 14.73 16.53 10.03
C GLY A 145 14.07 15.62 8.98
N ARG A 146 14.77 15.36 7.90
CA ARG A 146 14.29 14.50 6.84
C ARG A 146 14.65 13.05 7.16
N VAL A 147 13.64 12.22 7.36
CA VAL A 147 13.80 10.82 7.78
C VAL A 147 13.20 9.87 6.74
N LEU A 148 13.83 8.70 6.57
CA LEU A 148 13.42 7.69 5.61
C LEU A 148 13.14 6.37 6.32
N TYR A 149 11.98 5.77 6.03
CA TYR A 149 11.71 4.36 6.28
C TYR A 149 11.72 3.61 4.95
N VAL A 150 12.57 2.62 4.81
CA VAL A 150 12.72 1.85 3.58
C VAL A 150 12.65 0.35 3.84
N THR A 151 11.97 -0.35 2.92
CA THR A 151 11.88 -1.82 2.89
C THR A 151 11.86 -2.30 1.45
N GLN A 152 11.99 -3.60 1.21
CA GLN A 152 11.95 -4.14 -0.14
C GLN A 152 10.60 -3.96 -0.82
N SER A 153 9.49 -4.06 -0.08
CA SER A 153 8.12 -4.09 -0.62
C SER A 153 7.41 -2.75 -0.48
N ALA A 154 6.81 -2.26 -1.58
CA ALA A 154 5.94 -1.08 -1.55
C ALA A 154 4.75 -1.24 -0.59
N PHE A 155 4.19 -2.47 -0.51
CA PHE A 155 3.13 -2.77 0.44
C PHE A 155 3.58 -2.61 1.90
N LEU A 156 4.75 -3.15 2.26
CA LEU A 156 5.29 -3.00 3.62
C LEU A 156 5.58 -1.54 3.96
N ALA A 157 6.13 -0.77 3.01
CA ALA A 157 6.34 0.67 3.19
C ALA A 157 5.03 1.43 3.41
N GLN A 158 3.98 1.12 2.63
CA GLN A 158 2.65 1.72 2.79
C GLN A 158 1.98 1.32 4.11
N SER A 159 2.14 0.05 4.52
CA SER A 159 1.62 -0.44 5.81
C SER A 159 2.31 0.25 6.98
N ALA A 160 3.64 0.38 6.94
CA ALA A 160 4.41 1.11 7.94
C ALA A 160 3.98 2.58 8.01
N ARG A 161 3.75 3.23 6.85
CA ARG A 161 3.20 4.58 6.77
C ARG A 161 1.83 4.67 7.43
N ALA A 162 0.90 3.77 7.07
CA ALA A 162 -0.45 3.79 7.63
C ALA A 162 -0.43 3.64 9.15
N LEU A 163 0.45 2.80 9.68
CA LEU A 163 0.70 2.67 11.11
C LEU A 163 1.27 3.95 11.71
N TYR A 164 2.23 4.56 11.01
CA TYR A 164 2.84 5.81 11.46
C TYR A 164 1.83 6.96 11.50
N ASP A 165 1.03 7.11 10.44
CA ASP A 165 0.00 8.16 10.32
C ASP A 165 -1.13 7.98 11.33
N ALA A 166 -1.48 6.73 11.70
CA ALA A 166 -2.50 6.43 12.71
C ALA A 166 -2.16 6.97 14.11
N HIS A 167 -0.91 7.34 14.35
CA HIS A 167 -0.45 7.87 15.63
C HIS A 167 -0.65 9.38 15.80
N ASP A 168 -1.14 10.07 14.79
CA ASP A 168 -1.41 11.53 14.81
C ASP A 168 -0.27 12.35 15.43
N TYR A 169 0.97 12.12 14.93
CA TYR A 169 2.13 12.87 15.39
C TYR A 169 2.13 14.28 14.82
N ASP A 170 2.16 15.25 15.66
CA ASP A 170 2.51 16.62 15.29
C ASP A 170 4.01 16.86 15.58
N ASN A 171 4.88 16.38 14.69
CA ASN A 171 6.30 16.73 14.72
C ASN A 171 6.56 17.70 13.55
N PRO A 172 6.48 19.03 13.81
CA PRO A 172 6.67 20.03 12.74
C PRO A 172 8.10 20.07 12.20
N ASP A 173 9.05 19.50 12.93
CA ASP A 173 10.49 19.49 12.60
C ASP A 173 10.90 18.22 11.86
N GLN A 174 9.94 17.36 11.51
CA GLN A 174 10.19 16.11 10.80
C GLN A 174 9.48 16.06 9.43
N GLU A 175 10.22 15.58 8.43
CA GLU A 175 9.70 15.22 7.11
C GLU A 175 9.98 13.72 6.91
N ALA A 176 8.95 12.88 7.16
CA ALA A 176 9.07 11.42 7.08
C ALA A 176 8.66 10.93 5.68
N GLU A 177 9.50 10.09 5.09
CA GLU A 177 9.25 9.41 3.81
C GLU A 177 9.23 7.90 4.02
N PHE A 178 8.25 7.22 3.38
CA PHE A 178 8.10 5.77 3.42
C PHE A 178 8.19 5.24 2.00
N LEU A 179 9.26 4.51 1.69
CA LEU A 179 9.57 4.08 0.34
C LEU A 179 9.90 2.58 0.30
N SER A 180 9.52 1.91 -0.78
CA SER A 180 10.21 0.68 -1.15
C SER A 180 11.59 1.00 -1.71
N LEU A 181 12.46 -0.01 -1.76
CA LEU A 181 13.77 0.17 -2.40
C LEU A 181 13.65 0.68 -3.84
N ARG A 182 12.70 0.15 -4.61
CA ARG A 182 12.46 0.61 -5.98
C ARG A 182 12.03 2.08 -6.01
N GLU A 183 11.09 2.48 -5.17
CA GLU A 183 10.66 3.88 -5.07
C GLU A 183 11.80 4.79 -4.60
N PHE A 184 12.64 4.33 -3.69
CA PHE A 184 13.86 5.07 -3.31
C PHE A 184 14.78 5.29 -4.52
N LEU A 185 15.05 4.25 -5.31
CA LEU A 185 15.83 4.38 -6.55
C LEU A 185 15.17 5.38 -7.51
N GLU A 186 13.85 5.32 -7.66
CA GLU A 186 13.10 6.26 -8.51
C GLU A 186 13.23 7.72 -8.02
N THR A 187 13.46 7.98 -6.73
CA THR A 187 13.74 9.35 -6.24
C THR A 187 15.08 9.89 -6.74
N LEU A 188 16.04 9.03 -7.01
CA LEU A 188 17.31 9.41 -7.64
C LEU A 188 17.13 9.59 -9.15
N ARG A 189 16.55 8.59 -9.79
CA ARG A 189 16.16 8.58 -11.20
C ARG A 189 15.14 7.46 -11.43
N VAL A 190 14.17 7.65 -12.29
CA VAL A 190 13.26 6.59 -12.74
C VAL A 190 13.99 5.74 -13.78
N PRO A 191 14.17 4.41 -13.54
CA PRO A 191 14.80 3.54 -14.51
C PRO A 191 14.00 3.46 -15.80
N ALA A 192 14.67 3.47 -16.93
CA ALA A 192 14.00 3.25 -18.22
C ALA A 192 13.63 1.77 -18.37
N GLY A 193 12.40 1.51 -18.80
CA GLY A 193 11.93 0.17 -19.07
C GLY A 193 11.22 -0.50 -17.89
N ARG A 194 11.25 -1.83 -17.89
CA ARG A 194 10.53 -2.66 -16.91
C ARG A 194 11.53 -3.43 -16.03
N GLU A 195 11.25 -3.54 -14.75
CA GLU A 195 12.06 -4.36 -13.85
C GLU A 195 12.04 -5.84 -14.27
N VAL A 196 13.20 -6.48 -14.28
CA VAL A 196 13.31 -7.90 -14.57
C VAL A 196 12.75 -8.72 -13.38
N GLY A 197 11.70 -9.48 -13.64
CA GLY A 197 11.17 -10.47 -12.72
C GLY A 197 11.66 -11.88 -13.06
N PHE A 198 11.46 -12.83 -12.12
CA PHE A 198 11.86 -14.22 -12.33
C PHE A 198 11.23 -14.83 -13.59
N ASN A 199 9.95 -14.58 -13.86
CA ASN A 199 9.27 -15.12 -15.04
C ASN A 199 9.91 -14.66 -16.37
N SER A 200 10.31 -13.38 -16.46
CA SER A 200 11.00 -12.87 -17.65
C SER A 200 12.41 -13.45 -17.77
N PHE A 201 13.11 -13.62 -16.65
CA PHE A 201 14.41 -14.28 -16.60
C PHE A 201 14.32 -15.75 -16.98
N GLN A 202 13.34 -16.49 -16.47
CA GLN A 202 13.14 -17.90 -16.84
C GLN A 202 12.92 -18.05 -18.34
N GLY A 203 12.08 -17.21 -18.95
CA GLY A 203 11.90 -17.20 -20.39
C GLY A 203 13.18 -16.88 -21.17
N TRP A 204 14.06 -16.04 -20.63
CA TRP A 204 15.38 -15.79 -21.17
C TRP A 204 16.30 -17.00 -20.98
N PHE A 205 16.34 -17.62 -19.80
CA PHE A 205 17.15 -18.81 -19.51
C PHE A 205 16.80 -19.98 -20.41
N ASP A 206 15.52 -20.25 -20.64
CA ASP A 206 15.02 -21.31 -21.50
C ASP A 206 15.52 -21.17 -22.95
N ARG A 207 15.58 -19.94 -23.44
CA ARG A 207 16.17 -19.67 -24.77
C ARG A 207 17.70 -19.89 -24.84
N HIS A 208 18.37 -19.82 -23.67
CA HIS A 208 19.81 -19.96 -23.55
C HIS A 208 20.25 -21.35 -23.02
N ARG A 209 19.33 -22.32 -22.91
CA ARG A 209 19.61 -23.66 -22.37
C ARG A 209 20.84 -24.35 -23.00
N ALA A 210 21.10 -24.14 -24.30
CA ALA A 210 22.28 -24.70 -24.96
C ALA A 210 23.59 -24.17 -24.34
N ALA A 211 23.64 -22.89 -24.01
CA ALA A 211 24.81 -22.30 -23.34
C ALA A 211 24.85 -22.65 -21.84
N ALA A 212 23.71 -22.89 -21.25
CA ALA A 212 23.57 -23.27 -19.83
C ALA A 212 23.98 -24.74 -19.57
N LYS A 213 24.13 -25.58 -20.58
CA LYS A 213 24.61 -26.99 -20.44
C LYS A 213 25.94 -27.11 -19.68
N ALA A 214 26.83 -26.13 -19.83
CA ALA A 214 28.10 -26.08 -19.10
C ALA A 214 27.94 -25.82 -17.59
N LEU A 215 26.76 -25.44 -17.13
CA LEU A 215 26.45 -25.25 -15.71
C LEU A 215 26.08 -26.57 -14.98
N GLY A 216 25.86 -27.67 -15.71
CA GLY A 216 25.33 -28.91 -15.16
C GLY A 216 23.85 -28.81 -14.82
N ASP A 217 23.45 -29.33 -13.64
CA ASP A 217 22.06 -29.38 -13.18
C ASP A 217 21.58 -28.05 -12.52
N VAL A 218 22.16 -26.93 -12.91
CA VAL A 218 21.76 -25.61 -12.38
C VAL A 218 20.45 -25.17 -13.03
N ASP A 219 19.44 -24.94 -12.23
CA ASP A 219 18.15 -24.43 -12.69
C ASP A 219 18.15 -22.89 -12.89
N ALA A 220 17.09 -22.37 -13.50
CA ALA A 220 16.94 -20.93 -13.77
C ALA A 220 16.94 -20.11 -12.46
N HIS A 221 16.33 -20.66 -11.40
CA HIS A 221 16.24 -19.96 -10.12
C HIS A 221 17.63 -19.82 -9.47
N ALA A 222 18.38 -20.88 -9.38
CA ALA A 222 19.74 -20.84 -8.84
C ALA A 222 20.66 -19.89 -9.61
N LEU A 223 20.54 -19.84 -10.95
CA LEU A 223 21.32 -18.91 -11.77
C LEU A 223 20.89 -17.45 -11.56
N PHE A 224 19.59 -17.19 -11.44
CA PHE A 224 19.07 -15.85 -11.19
C PHE A 224 19.54 -15.31 -9.83
N GLU A 225 19.50 -16.16 -8.82
CA GLU A 225 20.00 -15.82 -7.49
C GLU A 225 21.54 -15.67 -7.47
N GLU A 226 22.28 -16.46 -8.24
CA GLU A 226 23.72 -16.28 -8.39
C GLU A 226 24.05 -14.93 -9.01
N PHE A 227 23.28 -14.48 -10.02
CA PHE A 227 23.47 -13.18 -10.65
C PHE A 227 23.19 -12.04 -9.66
N ARG A 228 22.09 -12.13 -8.93
CA ARG A 228 21.65 -11.08 -8.01
C ARG A 228 22.34 -11.13 -6.65
N GLY A 229 22.49 -12.31 -6.07
CA GLY A 229 23.00 -12.49 -4.72
C GLY A 229 24.53 -12.56 -4.62
N VAL A 230 25.20 -12.86 -5.71
CA VAL A 230 26.68 -13.07 -5.74
C VAL A 230 27.35 -12.10 -6.70
N ILE A 231 27.10 -12.24 -8.02
CA ILE A 231 27.87 -11.51 -9.02
C ILE A 231 27.65 -10.01 -8.95
N SER A 232 26.40 -9.56 -8.78
CA SER A 232 26.06 -8.13 -8.77
C SER A 232 25.78 -7.56 -7.36
N ALA A 233 25.92 -8.35 -6.30
CA ALA A 233 25.53 -7.93 -4.95
C ALA A 233 26.52 -7.00 -4.25
N GLN A 234 27.78 -7.00 -4.65
CA GLN A 234 28.87 -6.33 -3.93
C GLN A 234 28.87 -4.82 -4.16
N PRO A 235 29.16 -3.99 -3.14
CA PRO A 235 29.18 -2.53 -3.32
C PRO A 235 30.23 -2.00 -4.31
N ALA A 236 31.33 -2.71 -4.44
CA ALA A 236 32.47 -2.31 -5.31
C ALA A 236 32.19 -2.45 -6.82
N GLY A 237 31.10 -3.11 -7.20
CA GLY A 237 30.74 -3.38 -8.58
C GLY A 237 30.41 -4.86 -8.80
N PRO A 238 29.83 -5.21 -9.94
CA PRO A 238 29.67 -6.60 -10.34
C PRO A 238 31.04 -7.29 -10.39
N LEU A 239 31.12 -8.50 -9.82
CA LEU A 239 32.38 -9.23 -9.73
C LEU A 239 33.01 -9.44 -11.12
N SER A 240 34.30 -9.16 -11.25
CA SER A 240 35.06 -9.55 -12.42
C SER A 240 35.21 -11.08 -12.49
N LEU A 241 35.51 -11.64 -13.66
CA LEU A 241 35.70 -13.07 -13.77
C LEU A 241 36.80 -13.59 -12.82
N PRO A 242 37.97 -12.96 -12.68
CA PRO A 242 38.98 -13.39 -11.70
C PRO A 242 38.49 -13.39 -10.27
N ASP A 243 37.82 -12.32 -9.85
CA ASP A 243 37.28 -12.21 -8.48
C ASP A 243 36.21 -13.25 -8.22
N TYR A 244 35.37 -13.49 -9.21
CA TYR A 244 34.30 -14.49 -9.11
C TYR A 244 34.86 -15.91 -9.00
N LEU A 245 35.92 -16.23 -9.79
CA LEU A 245 36.61 -17.53 -9.72
C LEU A 245 37.34 -17.70 -8.38
N ALA A 246 37.85 -16.62 -7.80
CA ALA A 246 38.54 -16.62 -6.52
C ALA A 246 37.63 -16.83 -5.28
N LEU A 247 36.29 -16.74 -5.45
CA LEU A 247 35.34 -16.93 -4.37
C LEU A 247 35.51 -18.30 -3.70
N GLY A 248 35.45 -18.34 -2.39
CA GLY A 248 35.41 -19.55 -1.60
C GLY A 248 34.17 -20.40 -1.88
N ALA A 249 34.20 -21.63 -1.39
CA ALA A 249 33.10 -22.59 -1.58
C ALA A 249 31.77 -22.14 -1.03
N ARG A 250 31.75 -21.23 -0.02
CA ARG A 250 30.56 -20.74 0.65
C ARG A 250 30.10 -19.38 0.15
N GLN A 251 30.70 -18.84 -0.88
CA GLN A 251 30.41 -17.50 -1.41
C GLN A 251 29.75 -17.54 -2.79
N SER A 252 29.40 -18.72 -3.29
CA SER A 252 28.71 -18.92 -4.56
C SER A 252 27.84 -20.17 -4.47
N LEU A 253 26.68 -20.15 -5.11
CA LEU A 253 25.81 -21.33 -5.25
C LEU A 253 26.38 -22.35 -6.22
N LEU A 254 27.31 -21.92 -7.11
CA LEU A 254 27.81 -22.72 -8.18
C LEU A 254 29.19 -23.34 -7.84
N ALA A 255 29.36 -24.57 -8.29
CA ALA A 255 30.64 -25.21 -8.24
C ALA A 255 31.70 -24.42 -9.06
N PRO A 256 33.00 -24.40 -8.67
CA PRO A 256 34.02 -23.64 -9.38
C PRO A 256 34.07 -23.92 -10.88
N ALA A 257 33.86 -25.16 -11.29
CA ALA A 257 33.84 -25.55 -12.71
C ALA A 257 32.71 -24.88 -13.53
N ALA A 258 31.57 -24.50 -12.87
CA ALA A 258 30.43 -23.86 -13.52
C ALA A 258 30.54 -22.32 -13.55
N ARG A 259 31.42 -21.74 -12.76
CA ARG A 259 31.49 -20.28 -12.56
C ARG A 259 31.86 -19.50 -13.81
N GLU A 260 32.81 -20.02 -14.62
CA GLU A 260 33.18 -19.35 -15.85
C GLU A 260 32.03 -19.27 -16.85
N ALA A 261 31.27 -20.35 -16.99
CA ALA A 261 30.08 -20.38 -17.84
C ALA A 261 28.97 -19.47 -17.29
N ALA A 262 28.78 -19.41 -15.98
CA ALA A 262 27.82 -18.50 -15.34
C ALA A 262 28.19 -17.04 -15.57
N HIS A 263 29.44 -16.67 -15.44
CA HIS A 263 29.91 -15.29 -15.70
C HIS A 263 29.74 -14.91 -17.18
N ALA A 264 30.01 -15.83 -18.11
CA ALA A 264 29.73 -15.58 -19.52
C ALA A 264 28.23 -15.38 -19.80
N LEU A 265 27.38 -16.17 -19.14
CA LEU A 265 25.90 -15.97 -19.20
C LEU A 265 25.47 -14.66 -18.55
N PHE A 266 26.11 -14.22 -17.47
CA PHE A 266 25.87 -12.92 -16.89
C PHE A 266 26.13 -11.76 -17.86
N GLY A 267 27.18 -11.86 -18.65
CA GLY A 267 27.47 -10.92 -19.76
C GLY A 267 26.32 -10.86 -20.78
N ARG A 268 25.78 -12.01 -21.17
CA ARG A 268 24.60 -12.10 -22.08
C ARG A 268 23.32 -11.59 -21.43
N TYR A 269 23.15 -11.85 -20.15
CA TYR A 269 22.02 -11.31 -19.37
C TYR A 269 22.02 -9.79 -19.36
N ARG A 270 23.18 -9.16 -19.13
CA ARG A 270 23.30 -7.69 -19.18
C ARG A 270 22.93 -7.13 -20.56
N GLN A 271 23.39 -7.78 -21.64
CA GLN A 271 23.03 -7.36 -22.98
C GLN A 271 21.52 -7.52 -23.25
N TRP A 272 20.95 -8.65 -22.84
CA TRP A 272 19.51 -8.87 -22.98
C TRP A 272 18.66 -7.85 -22.22
N LEU A 273 19.08 -7.39 -21.04
CA LEU A 273 18.37 -6.33 -20.31
C LEU A 273 18.27 -5.06 -21.17
N VAL A 274 19.37 -4.67 -21.81
CA VAL A 274 19.39 -3.50 -22.72
C VAL A 274 18.48 -3.73 -23.93
N ASP A 275 18.62 -4.87 -24.60
CA ASP A 275 17.88 -5.19 -25.84
C ASP A 275 16.37 -5.30 -25.60
N SER A 276 15.95 -5.71 -24.41
CA SER A 276 14.53 -5.90 -24.04
C SER A 276 13.94 -4.73 -23.25
N ALA A 277 14.66 -3.62 -23.11
CA ALA A 277 14.29 -2.49 -22.29
C ALA A 277 13.86 -2.91 -20.86
N GLN A 278 14.68 -3.76 -20.24
CA GLN A 278 14.49 -4.16 -18.83
C GLN A 278 15.68 -3.69 -18.00
N PHE A 279 15.49 -3.62 -16.69
CA PHE A 279 16.56 -3.26 -15.75
C PHE A 279 16.60 -4.21 -14.56
N ASP A 280 17.79 -4.37 -13.98
CA ASP A 280 18.05 -5.09 -12.73
C ASP A 280 18.39 -4.10 -11.63
N LEU A 281 17.77 -4.25 -10.46
CA LEU A 281 17.91 -3.29 -9.34
C LEU A 281 19.35 -3.17 -8.83
N ASN A 282 20.14 -4.25 -8.84
CA ASN A 282 21.54 -4.17 -8.43
C ASN A 282 22.39 -3.39 -9.43
N LEU A 283 22.19 -3.66 -10.73
CA LEU A 283 22.93 -2.95 -11.78
C LEU A 283 22.58 -1.47 -11.76
N VAL A 284 21.32 -1.13 -11.59
CA VAL A 284 20.87 0.25 -11.40
C VAL A 284 21.50 0.87 -10.15
N ALA A 285 21.52 0.13 -9.03
CA ALA A 285 22.11 0.62 -7.78
C ALA A 285 23.62 0.91 -7.96
N HIS A 286 24.36 0.09 -8.72
CA HIS A 286 25.76 0.35 -9.04
C HIS A 286 25.94 1.63 -9.83
N GLU A 287 25.17 1.80 -10.90
CA GLU A 287 25.26 2.98 -11.76
C GLU A 287 24.92 4.26 -10.97
N TRP A 288 23.97 4.19 -10.04
CA TRP A 288 23.46 5.35 -9.35
C TRP A 288 24.06 5.60 -7.98
N LEU A 289 25.00 4.76 -7.55
CA LEU A 289 25.73 5.01 -6.30
C LEU A 289 26.40 6.39 -6.30
N ALA A 290 26.93 6.81 -7.45
CA ALA A 290 27.51 8.15 -7.65
C ALA A 290 26.46 9.30 -7.65
N LEU A 291 25.18 8.98 -7.83
CA LEU A 291 24.09 9.97 -7.76
C LEU A 291 23.57 10.18 -6.34
N ALA A 292 23.94 9.30 -5.41
CA ALA A 292 23.54 9.41 -4.01
C ALA A 292 23.98 10.75 -3.44
N GLN A 293 23.06 11.46 -2.81
CA GLN A 293 23.33 12.72 -2.11
C GLN A 293 22.94 12.57 -0.64
N PRO A 294 23.67 13.17 0.30
CA PRO A 294 23.34 13.12 1.71
C PRO A 294 22.09 13.97 2.00
N LEU A 295 20.93 13.33 1.92
CA LEU A 295 19.61 13.96 2.03
C LEU A 295 18.93 13.72 3.36
N TYR A 296 19.16 12.54 3.97
CA TYR A 296 18.42 12.10 5.15
C TYR A 296 19.21 12.28 6.44
N ASP A 297 18.50 12.75 7.46
CA ASP A 297 19.05 12.90 8.81
C ASP A 297 19.03 11.56 9.58
N PHE A 298 18.06 10.69 9.26
CA PHE A 298 17.95 9.35 9.84
C PHE A 298 17.29 8.38 8.85
N ILE A 299 17.77 7.13 8.80
CA ILE A 299 17.21 6.08 7.94
C ILE A 299 16.87 4.85 8.76
N VAL A 300 15.65 4.33 8.60
CA VAL A 300 15.24 3.01 9.06
C VAL A 300 15.20 2.08 7.86
N ILE A 301 15.90 0.94 7.94
CA ILE A 301 15.88 -0.12 6.93
C ILE A 301 15.25 -1.35 7.57
N ASP A 302 14.01 -1.66 7.16
CA ASP A 302 13.29 -2.85 7.62
C ASP A 302 13.46 -4.00 6.63
N GLU A 303 13.45 -5.24 7.15
CA GLU A 303 13.72 -6.46 6.40
C GLU A 303 15.07 -6.39 5.65
N VAL A 304 16.11 -5.90 6.31
CA VAL A 304 17.45 -5.67 5.72
C VAL A 304 18.06 -6.92 5.08
N GLN A 305 17.67 -8.12 5.51
CA GLN A 305 18.12 -9.39 4.93
C GLN A 305 17.67 -9.61 3.48
N ASP A 306 16.72 -8.82 2.98
CA ASP A 306 16.25 -8.89 1.59
C ASP A 306 17.02 -7.95 0.66
N LEU A 307 17.89 -7.11 1.22
CA LEU A 307 18.71 -6.17 0.47
C LEU A 307 20.10 -6.75 0.18
N THR A 308 20.61 -6.43 -0.99
CA THR A 308 22.00 -6.75 -1.34
C THR A 308 22.98 -5.71 -0.79
N GLY A 309 24.26 -6.02 -0.76
CA GLY A 309 25.29 -5.11 -0.27
C GLY A 309 25.32 -3.78 -1.02
N VAL A 310 25.17 -3.78 -2.36
CA VAL A 310 25.15 -2.54 -3.15
C VAL A 310 23.92 -1.68 -2.86
N GLN A 311 22.76 -2.30 -2.66
CA GLN A 311 21.52 -1.60 -2.33
C GLN A 311 21.62 -0.94 -0.94
N LEU A 312 22.16 -1.69 0.02
CA LEU A 312 22.40 -1.16 1.37
C LEU A 312 23.43 -0.01 1.34
N ALA A 313 24.51 -0.16 0.58
CA ALA A 313 25.51 0.89 0.42
C ALA A 313 24.92 2.17 -0.17
N LEU A 314 24.05 2.05 -1.19
CA LEU A 314 23.37 3.19 -1.80
C LEU A 314 22.44 3.93 -0.82
N LEU A 315 21.67 3.18 -0.02
CA LEU A 315 20.80 3.76 1.02
C LEU A 315 21.64 4.51 2.08
N LEU A 316 22.71 3.89 2.57
CA LEU A 316 23.58 4.50 3.59
C LEU A 316 24.36 5.71 3.06
N ALA A 317 24.71 5.73 1.76
CA ALA A 317 25.31 6.89 1.13
C ALA A 317 24.40 8.13 1.07
N SER A 318 23.09 7.93 1.28
CA SER A 318 22.11 9.03 1.33
C SER A 318 21.96 9.68 2.72
N LEU A 319 22.71 9.21 3.73
CA LEU A 319 22.75 9.81 5.06
C LEU A 319 23.62 11.07 5.07
N LYS A 320 23.14 12.14 5.74
CA LYS A 320 23.94 13.34 6.00
C LYS A 320 25.08 13.06 6.99
N ASN A 321 24.77 12.29 8.03
CA ASN A 321 25.72 11.90 9.04
C ASN A 321 25.82 10.38 9.08
N PRO A 322 27.00 9.80 8.79
CA PRO A 322 27.22 8.38 8.91
C PRO A 322 26.83 7.85 10.29
N GLY A 323 26.17 6.70 10.36
CA GLY A 323 25.74 6.10 11.62
C GLY A 323 24.32 6.50 12.08
N GLN A 324 23.65 7.44 11.44
CA GLN A 324 22.28 7.81 11.80
C GLN A 324 21.25 6.87 11.14
N PHE A 325 21.26 5.60 11.57
CA PHE A 325 20.37 4.58 11.02
C PHE A 325 19.90 3.56 12.06
N LEU A 326 18.81 2.88 11.72
CA LEU A 326 18.36 1.66 12.34
C LEU A 326 18.18 0.59 11.27
N LEU A 327 18.87 -0.54 11.40
CA LEU A 327 18.68 -1.72 10.56
C LEU A 327 17.91 -2.77 11.34
N CYS A 328 16.88 -3.36 10.75
CA CYS A 328 16.22 -4.50 11.36
C CYS A 328 15.94 -5.62 10.38
N GLY A 329 15.95 -6.86 10.88
CA GLY A 329 15.72 -8.03 10.05
C GLY A 329 15.77 -9.35 10.80
N ASP A 330 15.60 -10.44 10.03
CA ASP A 330 15.65 -11.82 10.51
C ASP A 330 16.41 -12.71 9.52
N SER A 331 17.61 -13.15 9.88
CA SER A 331 18.41 -14.03 9.03
C SER A 331 17.79 -15.42 8.79
N ASN A 332 16.80 -15.83 9.59
CA ASN A 332 16.07 -17.09 9.40
C ASN A 332 14.94 -16.97 8.38
N GLN A 333 14.60 -15.76 7.94
CA GLN A 333 13.60 -15.50 6.89
C GLN A 333 14.19 -15.25 5.49
N ILE A 334 15.45 -15.54 5.29
CA ILE A 334 16.09 -15.45 3.97
C ILE A 334 15.60 -16.63 3.14
N VAL A 335 14.71 -16.36 2.19
CA VAL A 335 14.21 -17.32 1.19
C VAL A 335 14.93 -17.20 -0.17
N HIS A 336 15.89 -16.32 -0.25
CA HIS A 336 16.81 -16.17 -1.37
C HIS A 336 18.23 -16.55 -0.91
N PRO A 337 19.01 -17.26 -1.69
CA PRO A 337 20.39 -17.53 -1.36
C PRO A 337 21.27 -16.27 -1.59
N ASN A 338 21.07 -15.24 -0.80
CA ASN A 338 21.73 -13.93 -0.93
C ASN A 338 22.97 -13.75 -0.05
N PHE A 339 23.52 -14.79 0.53
CA PHE A 339 24.71 -14.75 1.42
C PHE A 339 24.68 -13.67 2.50
N PHE A 340 23.49 -13.21 2.86
CA PHE A 340 23.32 -12.25 3.94
C PHE A 340 23.88 -12.80 5.26
N SER A 341 24.64 -11.99 5.95
CA SER A 341 25.03 -12.23 7.34
C SER A 341 25.20 -10.89 8.06
N TRP A 342 24.91 -10.85 9.33
CA TRP A 342 25.15 -9.67 10.14
C TRP A 342 26.62 -9.29 10.18
N ALA A 343 27.54 -10.27 10.08
CA ALA A 343 28.96 -10.03 9.93
C ALA A 343 29.31 -9.28 8.63
N ALA A 344 28.66 -9.62 7.50
CA ALA A 344 28.84 -8.91 6.23
C ALA A 344 28.30 -7.47 6.33
N VAL A 345 27.14 -7.26 6.96
CA VAL A 345 26.59 -5.94 7.22
C VAL A 345 27.55 -5.10 8.08
N LYS A 346 28.12 -5.67 9.15
CA LYS A 346 29.14 -4.99 9.99
C LYS A 346 30.39 -4.64 9.18
N THR A 347 30.79 -5.47 8.22
CA THR A 347 31.96 -5.20 7.37
C THR A 347 31.74 -4.00 6.44
N LEU A 348 30.50 -3.78 5.96
CA LEU A 348 30.17 -2.57 5.20
C LEU A 348 30.41 -1.29 6.01
N PHE A 349 30.20 -1.35 7.34
CA PHE A 349 30.48 -0.22 8.23
C PHE A 349 31.99 0.02 8.41
N TRP A 350 32.80 -1.04 8.36
CA TRP A 350 34.24 -0.95 8.49
C TRP A 350 34.91 -0.17 7.35
N HIS A 351 34.33 -0.19 6.16
CA HIS A 351 34.81 0.55 5.00
C HIS A 351 34.45 2.05 4.97
N GLY A 352 34.10 2.63 6.11
CA GLY A 352 33.95 4.09 6.25
C GLY A 352 32.53 4.63 6.01
N LEU A 353 31.55 3.78 5.68
CA LEU A 353 30.18 4.23 5.45
C LEU A 353 29.41 4.59 6.74
N ALA A 354 29.86 4.18 7.91
CA ALA A 354 29.11 4.36 9.16
C ALA A 354 29.91 4.96 10.34
N GLY A 355 31.15 5.33 10.14
CA GLY A 355 32.03 5.86 11.20
C GLY A 355 32.42 4.86 12.29
N ASP A 356 33.38 5.22 13.15
CA ASP A 356 33.96 4.35 14.19
C ASP A 356 32.96 3.90 15.26
N ALA A 357 31.89 4.65 15.49
CA ALA A 357 30.87 4.33 16.49
C ALA A 357 30.02 3.08 16.11
N ALA A 358 29.78 2.82 14.84
CA ALA A 358 29.01 1.67 14.37
C ALA A 358 29.75 0.33 14.54
N GLN A 359 31.08 0.36 14.61
CA GLN A 359 31.91 -0.84 14.73
C GLN A 359 31.77 -1.55 16.07
N ARG A 360 31.38 -0.83 17.12
CA ARG A 360 31.31 -1.31 18.52
C ARG A 360 29.91 -1.60 19.01
N GLN A 361 28.89 -1.34 18.21
CA GLN A 361 27.51 -1.51 18.63
C GLN A 361 27.14 -3.01 18.67
N PRO A 362 26.62 -3.49 19.78
CA PRO A 362 26.09 -4.83 19.88
C PRO A 362 24.82 -4.95 19.03
N LEU A 363 24.56 -6.16 18.54
CA LEU A 363 23.28 -6.50 17.96
C LEU A 363 22.26 -6.70 19.09
N HIS A 364 21.09 -6.13 18.91
CA HIS A 364 19.99 -6.28 19.85
C HIS A 364 19.01 -7.30 19.33
N VAL A 365 18.67 -8.29 20.15
CA VAL A 365 17.84 -9.42 19.76
C VAL A 365 16.49 -9.35 20.47
N LEU A 366 15.40 -9.36 19.68
CA LEU A 366 14.04 -9.52 20.20
C LEU A 366 13.64 -10.99 20.11
N GLN A 367 13.54 -11.66 21.26
CA GLN A 367 13.21 -13.08 21.33
C GLN A 367 11.70 -13.34 21.45
N ALA A 368 10.93 -12.36 21.92
CA ALA A 368 9.48 -12.49 22.07
C ALA A 368 8.76 -12.56 20.71
N ASN A 369 7.80 -13.47 20.59
CA ASN A 369 6.93 -13.60 19.43
C ASN A 369 5.48 -13.41 19.87
N PHE A 370 4.88 -12.35 19.38
CA PHE A 370 3.50 -11.95 19.70
C PHE A 370 2.48 -12.48 18.70
N ARG A 371 2.92 -13.22 17.67
CA ARG A 371 2.10 -13.66 16.55
C ARG A 371 1.68 -15.11 16.66
N ASN A 372 2.66 -15.99 16.74
CA ASN A 372 2.46 -17.43 16.59
C ASN A 372 2.14 -18.06 17.94
N THR A 373 1.26 -19.06 17.93
CA THR A 373 0.95 -19.90 19.11
C THR A 373 2.15 -20.70 19.57
N GLN A 374 2.04 -21.27 20.79
CA GLN A 374 3.12 -22.04 21.40
C GLN A 374 3.54 -23.25 20.56
N ALA A 375 2.57 -24.00 19.99
CA ALA A 375 2.86 -25.17 19.17
C ALA A 375 3.62 -24.82 17.88
N VAL A 376 3.20 -23.77 17.18
CA VAL A 376 3.87 -23.32 15.95
C VAL A 376 5.28 -22.79 16.24
N THR A 377 5.45 -22.01 17.31
CA THR A 377 6.74 -21.50 17.74
C THR A 377 7.68 -22.62 18.19
N GLY A 378 7.16 -23.60 18.91
CA GLY A 378 7.92 -24.77 19.34
C GLY A 378 8.46 -25.61 18.18
N LEU A 379 7.61 -25.81 17.14
CA LEU A 379 8.03 -26.51 15.92
C LEU A 379 9.10 -25.71 15.17
N ALA A 380 8.92 -24.40 15.00
CA ALA A 380 9.89 -23.53 14.37
C ALA A 380 11.24 -23.54 15.12
N ASN A 381 11.22 -23.49 16.45
CA ASN A 381 12.43 -23.62 17.28
C ASN A 381 13.14 -24.97 17.09
N THR A 382 12.39 -26.06 17.00
CA THR A 382 12.96 -27.38 16.73
C THR A 382 13.69 -27.38 15.37
N LEU A 383 13.10 -26.77 14.34
CA LEU A 383 13.75 -26.61 13.03
C LEU A 383 15.04 -25.75 13.12
N LEU A 384 15.06 -24.69 13.93
CA LEU A 384 16.27 -23.89 14.17
C LEU A 384 17.36 -24.70 14.88
N LYS A 385 17.00 -25.56 15.82
CA LYS A 385 17.95 -26.50 16.47
C LYS A 385 18.55 -27.49 15.47
N ILE A 386 17.75 -28.07 14.57
CA ILE A 386 18.20 -28.92 13.48
C ILE A 386 19.17 -28.15 12.58
N LYS A 387 18.79 -26.93 12.16
CA LYS A 387 19.63 -26.05 11.33
C LYS A 387 21.00 -25.83 11.97
N GLN A 388 21.02 -25.50 13.25
CA GLN A 388 22.26 -25.24 13.96
C GLN A 388 23.11 -26.53 14.16
N ALA A 389 22.49 -27.66 14.48
CA ALA A 389 23.18 -28.94 14.64
C ALA A 389 23.88 -29.36 13.34
N ARG A 390 23.24 -29.17 12.20
CA ARG A 390 23.76 -29.54 10.87
C ARG A 390 24.78 -28.57 10.32
N PHE A 391 24.43 -27.27 10.27
CA PHE A 391 25.17 -26.26 9.55
C PHE A 391 26.06 -25.38 10.42
N GLY A 392 25.93 -25.48 11.75
CA GLY A 392 26.51 -24.56 12.69
C GLY A 392 25.85 -23.18 12.65
N SER A 393 26.44 -22.23 13.35
CA SER A 393 25.95 -20.85 13.40
C SER A 393 26.45 -20.04 12.22
N ILE A 394 25.56 -19.24 11.62
CA ILE A 394 25.93 -18.30 10.55
C ILE A 394 26.80 -17.18 11.15
N ASP A 395 26.35 -16.61 12.23
CA ASP A 395 27.03 -15.63 13.05
C ASP A 395 26.71 -15.88 14.54
N ARG A 396 27.30 -15.09 15.45
CA ARG A 396 27.04 -15.25 16.89
C ARG A 396 25.67 -14.75 17.28
N GLU A 397 25.15 -13.77 16.57
CA GLU A 397 24.02 -12.96 16.93
C GLU A 397 22.66 -13.57 16.47
N SER A 398 22.69 -14.46 15.47
CA SER A 398 21.48 -15.15 14.97
C SER A 398 21.11 -16.41 15.78
N ASN A 399 21.85 -16.69 16.86
CA ASN A 399 21.65 -17.92 17.64
C ASN A 399 20.71 -17.64 18.82
N PHE A 400 19.43 -17.60 18.58
CA PHE A 400 18.41 -17.48 19.63
C PHE A 400 17.20 -18.33 19.30
N LEU A 401 16.51 -18.77 20.33
CA LEU A 401 15.20 -19.40 20.22
C LEU A 401 14.13 -18.34 20.47
N VAL A 402 13.04 -18.52 19.75
CA VAL A 402 11.90 -17.60 19.79
C VAL A 402 10.99 -17.99 20.96
N GLN A 403 10.54 -17.02 21.74
CA GLN A 403 9.64 -17.24 22.87
C GLN A 403 8.23 -16.78 22.51
N SER A 404 7.28 -17.73 22.34
CA SER A 404 5.89 -17.37 22.14
C SER A 404 5.33 -16.70 23.38
N THR A 405 4.70 -15.58 23.16
CA THR A 405 4.00 -14.85 24.20
C THR A 405 2.48 -15.05 24.09
N SER A 406 2.03 -15.89 23.15
CA SER A 406 0.62 -16.22 23.00
C SER A 406 0.13 -17.08 24.18
N GLY A 407 -1.04 -16.75 24.71
CA GLY A 407 -1.75 -17.61 25.69
C GLY A 407 -2.37 -18.85 25.06
N GLU A 408 -2.43 -18.90 23.71
CA GLU A 408 -3.03 -20.02 22.97
C GLU A 408 -1.99 -21.13 22.72
N ALA A 409 -2.39 -22.37 22.99
CA ALA A 409 -1.53 -23.53 22.72
C ALA A 409 -1.27 -23.69 21.21
N GLY A 410 -2.30 -23.49 20.39
CA GLY A 410 -2.26 -23.76 18.96
C GLY A 410 -2.26 -25.25 18.62
N GLU A 411 -2.21 -25.57 17.34
CA GLU A 411 -2.19 -26.95 16.87
C GLU A 411 -1.24 -27.14 15.69
N VAL A 412 -0.47 -28.23 15.74
CA VAL A 412 0.36 -28.67 14.60
C VAL A 412 0.02 -30.11 14.30
N THR A 413 -0.36 -30.43 13.06
CA THR A 413 -0.79 -31.77 12.64
C THR A 413 -0.02 -32.21 11.41
N LEU A 414 0.52 -33.44 11.43
CA LEU A 414 1.08 -34.09 10.24
C LEU A 414 0.03 -35.06 9.69
N VAL A 415 -0.22 -34.98 8.40
CA VAL A 415 -1.22 -35.79 7.70
C VAL A 415 -0.55 -36.56 6.56
N GLN A 416 -0.84 -37.85 6.44
CA GLN A 416 -0.44 -38.63 5.27
C GLN A 416 -1.23 -38.19 4.05
N ALA A 417 -0.54 -37.78 2.98
CA ALA A 417 -1.18 -37.43 1.73
C ALA A 417 -1.93 -38.63 1.14
N GLY A 418 -3.16 -38.36 0.71
CA GLY A 418 -4.03 -39.34 0.07
C GLY A 418 -5.38 -38.70 -0.27
N ASP A 419 -6.14 -39.34 -1.16
CA ASP A 419 -7.40 -38.79 -1.71
C ASP A 419 -8.38 -38.35 -0.63
N ALA A 420 -8.51 -39.13 0.46
CA ALA A 420 -9.41 -38.82 1.55
C ALA A 420 -8.97 -37.58 2.32
N ALA A 421 -7.69 -37.46 2.64
CA ALA A 421 -7.11 -36.31 3.33
C ALA A 421 -7.20 -35.05 2.47
N LEU A 422 -6.87 -35.13 1.19
CA LEU A 422 -6.95 -34.01 0.25
C LEU A 422 -8.39 -33.52 0.06
N LYS A 423 -9.37 -34.43 -0.05
CA LYS A 423 -10.80 -34.05 -0.09
C LYS A 423 -11.24 -33.33 1.16
N GLN A 424 -10.75 -33.75 2.31
CA GLN A 424 -11.07 -33.14 3.60
C GLN A 424 -10.46 -31.74 3.72
N ILE A 425 -9.20 -31.56 3.29
CA ILE A 425 -8.53 -30.27 3.24
C ILE A 425 -9.20 -29.35 2.22
N ASP A 426 -9.55 -29.85 1.03
CA ASP A 426 -10.31 -29.04 0.06
C ASP A 426 -11.64 -28.54 0.66
N ALA A 427 -12.35 -29.41 1.38
CA ALA A 427 -13.59 -29.02 2.03
C ALA A 427 -13.42 -27.93 3.09
N SER A 428 -12.32 -27.94 3.86
CA SER A 428 -12.03 -26.94 4.89
C SER A 428 -11.47 -25.64 4.33
N THR A 429 -10.73 -25.67 3.22
CA THR A 429 -10.01 -24.50 2.69
C THR A 429 -10.77 -23.78 1.58
N ARG A 430 -11.52 -24.49 0.73
CA ARG A 430 -12.14 -23.94 -0.48
C ARG A 430 -13.09 -22.76 -0.26
N ALA A 431 -13.74 -22.69 0.89
CA ALA A 431 -14.71 -21.65 1.22
C ALA A 431 -14.26 -20.73 2.37
N SER A 432 -12.99 -20.78 2.74
CA SER A 432 -12.45 -20.02 3.86
C SER A 432 -11.33 -19.09 3.45
N ALA A 433 -11.53 -17.80 3.66
CA ALA A 433 -10.50 -16.76 3.52
C ALA A 433 -9.45 -16.79 4.64
N ARG A 434 -9.62 -17.65 5.64
CA ARG A 434 -8.73 -17.77 6.82
C ARG A 434 -7.71 -18.90 6.68
N HIS A 435 -7.79 -19.69 5.61
CA HIS A 435 -6.91 -20.83 5.33
C HIS A 435 -6.05 -20.56 4.11
N ALA A 436 -4.74 -20.64 4.25
CA ALA A 436 -3.80 -20.58 3.13
C ALA A 436 -3.12 -21.94 2.91
N VAL A 437 -2.89 -22.29 1.66
CA VAL A 437 -2.09 -23.43 1.25
C VAL A 437 -0.74 -22.92 0.75
N ILE A 438 0.35 -23.48 1.27
CA ILE A 438 1.70 -23.09 0.87
C ILE A 438 2.40 -24.29 0.24
N VAL A 439 2.96 -24.08 -0.95
CA VAL A 439 3.83 -25.01 -1.68
C VAL A 439 5.24 -24.44 -1.74
N LEU A 440 6.23 -25.27 -2.02
CA LEU A 440 7.62 -24.81 -1.98
C LEU A 440 7.94 -23.80 -3.10
N ARG A 441 7.55 -24.10 -4.33
CA ARG A 441 7.88 -23.30 -5.54
C ARG A 441 6.62 -22.90 -6.31
N ASP A 442 6.76 -21.91 -7.19
CA ASP A 442 5.64 -21.46 -8.04
C ASP A 442 5.16 -22.56 -9.00
N GLU A 443 6.07 -23.40 -9.47
CA GLU A 443 5.77 -24.54 -10.35
C GLU A 443 4.84 -25.57 -9.69
N ASP A 444 4.94 -25.73 -8.36
CA ASP A 444 4.12 -26.66 -7.56
C ASP A 444 2.65 -26.20 -7.43
N LYS A 445 2.38 -24.93 -7.66
CA LYS A 445 1.02 -24.37 -7.56
C LYS A 445 0.03 -25.01 -8.53
N ALA A 446 0.47 -25.35 -9.74
CA ALA A 446 -0.38 -26.00 -10.73
C ALA A 446 -0.88 -27.38 -10.24
N ALA A 447 0.01 -28.18 -9.66
CA ALA A 447 -0.31 -29.47 -9.08
C ALA A 447 -1.24 -29.34 -7.84
N ALA A 448 -1.00 -28.33 -7.01
CA ALA A 448 -1.86 -28.03 -5.86
C ALA A 448 -3.27 -27.61 -6.28
N ARG A 449 -3.41 -26.78 -7.32
CA ARG A 449 -4.71 -26.34 -7.88
C ARG A 449 -5.52 -27.49 -8.52
N ALA A 450 -4.84 -28.49 -9.03
CA ALA A 450 -5.51 -29.68 -9.54
C ALA A 450 -6.20 -30.49 -8.42
N GLN A 451 -5.77 -30.33 -7.17
CA GLN A 451 -6.25 -31.07 -6.00
C GLN A 451 -7.12 -30.24 -5.06
N LEU A 452 -6.88 -28.92 -4.99
CA LEU A 452 -7.52 -28.01 -4.03
C LEU A 452 -8.11 -26.81 -4.77
N ARG A 453 -9.35 -26.47 -4.46
CA ARG A 453 -10.12 -25.41 -5.12
C ARG A 453 -10.02 -24.04 -4.44
N THR A 454 -9.27 -23.95 -3.35
CA THR A 454 -9.04 -22.65 -2.69
C THR A 454 -8.25 -21.72 -3.61
N PRO A 455 -8.58 -20.42 -3.71
CA PRO A 455 -7.76 -19.43 -4.42
C PRO A 455 -6.47 -19.07 -3.67
N LEU A 456 -6.39 -19.39 -2.36
CA LEU A 456 -5.31 -18.99 -1.47
C LEU A 456 -4.17 -20.02 -1.50
N ILE A 457 -3.58 -20.23 -2.68
CA ILE A 457 -2.41 -21.09 -2.87
C ILE A 457 -1.21 -20.21 -3.20
N PHE A 458 -0.16 -20.32 -2.40
CA PHE A 458 1.05 -19.52 -2.49
C PHE A 458 2.29 -20.40 -2.54
N SER A 459 3.32 -19.97 -3.24
CA SER A 459 4.68 -20.46 -3.00
C SER A 459 5.23 -19.86 -1.70
N VAL A 460 6.28 -20.47 -1.14
CA VAL A 460 6.96 -19.94 0.06
C VAL A 460 7.41 -18.49 -0.16
N HIS A 461 7.88 -18.19 -1.36
CA HIS A 461 8.29 -16.84 -1.73
C HIS A 461 7.14 -15.84 -1.73
N GLU A 462 6.00 -16.23 -2.31
CA GLU A 462 4.79 -15.39 -2.28
C GLU A 462 4.20 -15.26 -0.87
N ALA A 463 4.33 -16.30 -0.03
CA ALA A 463 3.82 -16.32 1.32
C ALA A 463 4.59 -15.42 2.29
N LYS A 464 5.80 -14.99 1.92
CA LYS A 464 6.58 -14.08 2.76
C LYS A 464 5.82 -12.77 2.97
N GLY A 465 5.71 -12.33 4.22
CA GLY A 465 4.91 -11.16 4.62
C GLY A 465 3.41 -11.42 4.79
N LEU A 466 2.90 -12.60 4.39
CA LEU A 466 1.53 -13.01 4.63
C LEU A 466 1.36 -13.63 6.02
N GLU A 467 0.14 -13.62 6.52
CA GLU A 467 -0.26 -14.27 7.79
C GLU A 467 -1.68 -14.78 7.65
N TYR A 468 -1.87 -16.01 8.10
CA TYR A 468 -3.18 -16.65 8.11
C TYR A 468 -3.43 -17.37 9.43
N PRO A 469 -4.65 -17.36 9.97
CA PRO A 469 -4.99 -18.16 11.15
C PRO A 469 -4.62 -19.63 10.99
N HIS A 470 -4.87 -20.22 9.82
CA HIS A 470 -4.64 -21.61 9.50
C HIS A 470 -3.81 -21.75 8.23
N VAL A 471 -2.72 -22.51 8.29
CA VAL A 471 -1.85 -22.76 7.14
C VAL A 471 -1.71 -24.26 6.90
N VAL A 472 -1.80 -24.62 5.63
CA VAL A 472 -1.57 -25.98 5.13
C VAL A 472 -0.29 -25.98 4.32
N LEU A 473 0.71 -26.76 4.69
CA LEU A 473 1.92 -27.00 3.92
C LEU A 473 1.72 -28.27 3.10
N LEU A 474 1.78 -28.16 1.78
CA LEU A 474 1.50 -29.28 0.88
C LEU A 474 2.78 -29.78 0.22
N GLY A 475 3.23 -30.96 0.63
CA GLY A 475 4.33 -31.68 0.01
C GLY A 475 5.71 -30.98 0.07
N LEU A 476 5.93 -30.08 1.04
CA LEU A 476 7.17 -29.33 1.13
C LEU A 476 8.38 -30.22 1.35
N VAL A 477 8.24 -31.21 2.27
CA VAL A 477 9.34 -32.13 2.62
C VAL A 477 9.44 -33.28 1.61
N SER A 478 8.32 -33.89 1.29
CA SER A 478 8.27 -35.03 0.35
C SER A 478 8.69 -34.64 -1.08
N GLY A 479 8.35 -33.42 -1.53
CA GLY A 479 8.73 -32.90 -2.84
C GLY A 479 10.24 -32.68 -3.00
N GLN A 480 10.98 -32.54 -1.90
CA GLN A 480 12.44 -32.33 -1.86
C GLN A 480 13.12 -33.31 -0.91
N ARG A 481 12.71 -34.57 -0.99
CA ARG A 481 13.13 -35.64 -0.09
C ARG A 481 14.64 -35.71 0.11
N ALA A 482 15.40 -35.69 -0.99
CA ALA A 482 16.86 -35.79 -0.91
C ALA A 482 17.47 -34.59 -0.18
N ALA A 483 17.03 -33.37 -0.49
CA ALA A 483 17.54 -32.16 0.12
C ALA A 483 17.28 -32.13 1.63
N TYR A 484 16.06 -32.50 2.06
CA TYR A 484 15.74 -32.56 3.48
C TYR A 484 16.38 -33.76 4.20
N ALA A 485 16.70 -34.85 3.52
CA ALA A 485 17.50 -35.93 4.08
C ALA A 485 18.93 -35.46 4.43
N GLU A 486 19.56 -34.72 3.53
CA GLU A 486 20.86 -34.07 3.78
C GLU A 486 20.82 -33.07 4.95
N VAL A 487 19.70 -32.35 5.13
CA VAL A 487 19.50 -31.45 6.30
C VAL A 487 19.54 -32.25 7.61
N CYS A 488 19.09 -33.49 7.62
CA CYS A 488 19.02 -34.33 8.83
C CYS A 488 20.33 -35.07 9.11
N GLU A 489 21.26 -35.12 8.16
CA GLU A 489 22.49 -35.93 8.29
C GLU A 489 23.32 -35.53 9.51
N GLY A 490 23.59 -36.49 10.39
CA GLY A 490 24.38 -36.29 11.62
C GLY A 490 23.68 -35.49 12.72
N VAL A 491 22.39 -35.19 12.58
CA VAL A 491 21.58 -34.57 13.63
C VAL A 491 20.99 -35.66 14.51
N THR A 492 21.17 -35.53 15.81
CA THR A 492 20.68 -36.50 16.82
C THR A 492 19.60 -35.89 17.70
N PRO A 493 18.71 -36.71 18.31
CA PRO A 493 17.71 -36.22 19.28
C PRO A 493 18.33 -35.45 20.46
N GLN A 494 19.56 -35.75 20.84
CA GLN A 494 20.29 -35.06 21.92
C GLN A 494 20.64 -33.61 21.50
N ASP A 495 20.90 -33.36 20.22
CA ASP A 495 21.13 -32.00 19.73
C ASP A 495 19.88 -31.11 19.86
N LEU A 496 18.68 -31.70 19.97
CA LEU A 496 17.39 -31.00 20.03
C LEU A 496 16.90 -30.75 21.47
N GLN A 497 17.53 -31.36 22.47
CA GLN A 497 17.13 -31.23 23.89
C GLN A 497 17.64 -29.93 24.54
N ARG A 498 18.31 -29.07 23.81
CA ARG A 498 18.92 -27.85 24.32
C ARG A 498 17.88 -26.74 24.45
N ASP A 499 17.96 -25.99 25.52
CA ASP A 499 17.09 -24.83 25.78
C ASP A 499 17.62 -23.54 25.16
N GLU A 500 18.91 -23.50 24.78
CA GLU A 500 19.57 -22.35 24.17
C GLU A 500 20.42 -22.77 22.96
N LEU A 501 20.63 -21.83 22.05
CA LEU A 501 21.51 -22.02 20.89
C LEU A 501 22.86 -21.36 21.12
N ASP A 502 23.87 -22.15 21.45
CA ASP A 502 25.25 -21.70 21.56
C ASP A 502 25.92 -21.53 20.19
N TYR A 503 26.89 -20.60 20.08
CA TYR A 503 27.70 -20.48 18.87
C TYR A 503 28.45 -21.79 18.56
N ARG A 504 28.18 -22.37 17.42
CA ARG A 504 28.82 -23.60 16.96
C ARG A 504 29.41 -23.41 15.57
N ARG A 505 30.62 -23.95 15.36
CA ARG A 505 31.20 -24.08 14.03
C ARG A 505 30.57 -25.27 13.32
N ALA A 506 30.35 -25.15 12.01
CA ALA A 506 29.90 -26.27 11.18
C ALA A 506 30.88 -27.46 11.31
N LYS A 507 30.33 -28.66 11.48
CA LYS A 507 31.12 -29.90 11.58
C LYS A 507 31.86 -30.18 10.26
N ASP A 508 31.24 -29.90 9.12
CA ASP A 508 31.84 -30.09 7.80
C ASP A 508 32.01 -28.71 7.08
N LYS A 509 33.26 -28.35 6.86
CA LYS A 509 33.65 -27.10 6.19
C LYS A 509 33.86 -27.25 4.69
N GLY A 510 33.90 -28.48 4.17
CA GLY A 510 34.26 -28.83 2.81
C GLY A 510 33.08 -29.03 1.86
N ASN A 511 31.89 -29.33 2.39
CA ASN A 511 30.74 -29.67 1.58
C ASN A 511 30.01 -28.40 1.12
N LYS A 512 29.96 -28.18 -0.18
CA LYS A 512 29.36 -26.98 -0.82
C LYS A 512 27.85 -27.02 -0.91
N SER A 513 27.26 -28.21 -0.87
CA SER A 513 25.80 -28.39 -0.90
C SER A 513 25.10 -27.81 0.32
N LEU A 514 25.84 -27.54 1.42
CA LEU A 514 25.29 -27.07 2.69
C LEU A 514 24.61 -25.70 2.58
N GLU A 515 25.07 -24.80 1.70
CA GLU A 515 24.43 -23.47 1.55
C GLU A 515 23.07 -23.60 0.85
N LEU A 516 22.95 -24.46 -0.13
CA LEU A 516 21.67 -24.75 -0.78
C LEU A 516 20.66 -25.35 0.22
N TYR A 517 21.12 -26.22 1.11
CA TYR A 517 20.24 -26.84 2.09
C TYR A 517 19.77 -25.88 3.18
N LYS A 518 20.55 -24.84 3.50
CA LYS A 518 20.09 -23.75 4.36
C LYS A 518 18.86 -23.04 3.78
N PHE A 519 18.81 -22.89 2.46
CA PHE A 519 17.64 -22.36 1.77
C PHE A 519 16.38 -23.17 2.09
N TYR A 520 16.44 -24.50 1.98
CA TYR A 520 15.29 -25.36 2.26
C TYR A 520 14.81 -25.23 3.70
N VAL A 521 15.75 -25.15 4.67
CA VAL A 521 15.40 -24.95 6.08
C VAL A 521 14.73 -23.60 6.30
N ASN A 522 15.25 -22.54 5.71
CA ASN A 522 14.68 -21.20 5.82
C ASN A 522 13.29 -21.13 5.15
N ALA A 523 13.15 -21.76 3.97
CA ALA A 523 11.85 -21.85 3.29
C ALA A 523 10.79 -22.55 4.17
N LEU A 524 11.16 -23.65 4.79
CA LEU A 524 10.27 -24.36 5.71
C LEU A 524 9.96 -23.50 6.97
N TYR A 525 10.96 -22.81 7.52
CA TYR A 525 10.79 -21.88 8.64
C TYR A 525 9.81 -20.74 8.31
N VAL A 526 10.00 -20.11 7.14
CA VAL A 526 9.09 -19.07 6.68
C VAL A 526 7.69 -19.61 6.50
N ALA A 527 7.53 -20.75 5.84
CA ALA A 527 6.22 -21.35 5.62
C ALA A 527 5.49 -21.67 6.94
N MET A 528 6.19 -22.26 7.91
CA MET A 528 5.64 -22.57 9.24
C MET A 528 5.20 -21.32 9.98
N THR A 529 6.02 -20.28 9.98
CA THR A 529 5.76 -19.04 10.71
C THR A 529 4.69 -18.15 10.10
N ARG A 530 4.08 -18.56 8.95
CA ARG A 530 2.88 -17.89 8.40
C ARG A 530 1.62 -18.27 9.16
N ALA A 531 1.62 -19.40 9.86
CA ALA A 531 0.50 -19.88 10.66
C ALA A 531 0.41 -19.11 11.98
N VAL A 532 -0.72 -18.44 12.22
CA VAL A 532 -0.97 -17.79 13.51
C VAL A 532 -1.45 -18.80 14.55
N GLN A 533 -2.49 -19.59 14.23
CA GLN A 533 -3.19 -20.49 15.16
C GLN A 533 -2.88 -21.97 14.93
N SER A 534 -2.98 -22.42 13.68
CA SER A 534 -2.74 -23.85 13.39
C SER A 534 -1.96 -24.08 12.11
N LEU A 535 -1.19 -25.16 12.12
CA LEU A 535 -0.36 -25.60 11.02
C LEU A 535 -0.64 -27.07 10.70
N THR A 536 -0.98 -27.35 9.43
CA THR A 536 -1.16 -28.72 8.94
C THR A 536 -0.11 -29.03 7.88
N LEU A 537 0.69 -30.07 8.07
CA LEU A 537 1.64 -30.57 7.08
C LEU A 537 1.01 -31.78 6.39
N ILE A 538 0.95 -31.76 5.06
CA ILE A 538 0.46 -32.87 4.24
C ILE A 538 1.65 -33.40 3.44
N GLU A 539 2.05 -34.63 3.74
CA GLU A 539 3.25 -35.24 3.16
C GLU A 539 2.96 -36.64 2.61
N SER A 540 3.54 -36.94 1.45
CA SER A 540 3.42 -38.28 0.86
C SER A 540 4.36 -39.29 1.52
N ASP A 541 5.44 -38.80 2.14
CA ASP A 541 6.38 -39.60 2.91
C ASP A 541 6.42 -39.09 4.36
N THR A 542 5.50 -39.56 5.17
CA THR A 542 5.43 -39.22 6.60
C THR A 542 6.51 -39.89 7.46
N GLY A 543 7.24 -40.87 6.90
CA GLY A 543 8.38 -41.51 7.54
C GLY A 543 9.71 -40.78 7.31
N HIS A 544 9.70 -39.62 6.64
CA HIS A 544 10.93 -38.87 6.39
C HIS A 544 11.63 -38.47 7.70
N PRO A 545 12.98 -38.62 7.80
CA PRO A 545 13.73 -38.35 9.04
C PRO A 545 13.49 -36.97 9.65
N LEU A 546 13.32 -35.94 8.81
CA LEU A 546 13.05 -34.57 9.29
C LEU A 546 11.77 -34.51 10.12
N LEU A 547 10.70 -35.16 9.68
CA LEU A 547 9.39 -35.12 10.37
C LEU A 547 9.49 -35.80 11.73
N GLY A 548 10.28 -36.90 11.82
CA GLY A 548 10.59 -37.56 13.08
C GLY A 548 11.41 -36.66 14.03
N LEU A 549 12.44 -35.98 13.53
CA LEU A 549 13.24 -34.99 14.29
C LEU A 549 12.41 -33.80 14.77
N LEU A 550 11.43 -33.36 13.97
CA LEU A 550 10.47 -32.31 14.37
C LEU A 550 9.46 -32.78 15.41
N GLY A 551 9.46 -34.09 15.80
CA GLY A 551 8.55 -34.64 16.78
C GLY A 551 7.11 -34.79 16.27
N LEU A 552 6.91 -34.82 14.94
CA LEU A 552 5.58 -34.89 14.32
C LEU A 552 5.13 -36.36 14.19
N ASN A 553 3.94 -36.64 14.70
CA ASN A 553 3.27 -37.92 14.53
C ASN A 553 2.09 -37.75 13.57
N VAL A 554 1.84 -38.80 12.79
CA VAL A 554 0.71 -38.82 11.87
C VAL A 554 -0.59 -38.76 12.65
N GLY A 555 -1.34 -37.71 12.39
CA GLY A 555 -2.67 -37.47 12.96
C GLY A 555 -3.75 -37.54 11.88
N VAL A 556 -4.97 -37.32 12.29
CA VAL A 556 -6.14 -37.23 11.43
C VAL A 556 -6.52 -35.75 11.33
N VAL A 557 -6.85 -35.28 10.13
CA VAL A 557 -7.39 -33.93 9.95
C VAL A 557 -8.61 -33.77 10.85
N ARG A 558 -8.57 -32.90 11.84
CA ARG A 558 -9.75 -32.59 12.64
C ARG A 558 -10.70 -31.72 11.85
N THR A 559 -11.84 -32.29 11.46
CA THR A 559 -12.92 -31.53 10.83
C THR A 559 -13.73 -30.82 11.92
N GLY A 560 -13.28 -29.66 12.35
CA GLY A 560 -14.24 -28.68 12.85
C GLY A 560 -15.04 -28.16 11.61
N ALA A 561 -16.35 -28.03 11.75
CA ALA A 561 -17.15 -27.40 10.69
C ALA A 561 -16.58 -26.01 10.41
N THR A 562 -15.81 -25.89 9.33
CA THR A 562 -15.22 -24.60 8.94
C THR A 562 -16.37 -23.74 8.44
N GLN A 563 -16.69 -22.70 9.17
CA GLN A 563 -17.68 -21.72 8.71
C GLN A 563 -17.17 -21.09 7.43
N ALA A 564 -17.98 -21.14 6.38
CA ALA A 564 -17.65 -20.49 5.13
C ALA A 564 -17.50 -18.98 5.36
N SER A 565 -16.46 -18.40 4.79
CA SER A 565 -16.23 -16.97 4.86
C SER A 565 -17.30 -16.20 4.08
N SER A 566 -17.69 -15.05 4.59
CA SER A 566 -18.65 -14.17 3.95
C SER A 566 -18.06 -13.53 2.66
N LYS A 567 -18.94 -12.97 1.83
CA LYS A 567 -18.48 -12.20 0.65
C LYS A 567 -17.59 -11.01 1.04
N GLU A 568 -17.89 -10.39 2.18
CA GLU A 568 -17.12 -9.28 2.73
C GLU A 568 -15.71 -9.73 3.13
N GLU A 569 -15.57 -10.86 3.81
CA GLU A 569 -14.25 -11.42 4.16
C GLU A 569 -13.43 -11.75 2.91
N TRP A 570 -14.05 -12.32 1.88
CA TRP A 570 -13.39 -12.58 0.60
C TRP A 570 -13.01 -11.31 -0.14
N ALA A 571 -13.85 -10.28 -0.10
CA ALA A 571 -13.54 -9.01 -0.72
C ALA A 571 -12.37 -8.30 -0.02
N GLN A 572 -12.34 -8.33 1.32
CA GLN A 572 -11.22 -7.80 2.09
C GLN A 572 -9.91 -8.55 1.80
N GLU A 573 -9.98 -9.88 1.70
CA GLU A 573 -8.79 -10.69 1.37
C GLU A 573 -8.31 -10.44 -0.06
N ALA A 574 -9.21 -10.35 -1.04
CA ALA A 574 -8.84 -10.00 -2.42
C ALA A 574 -8.12 -8.65 -2.47
N ARG A 575 -8.67 -7.65 -1.78
CA ARG A 575 -8.06 -6.33 -1.70
C ARG A 575 -6.70 -6.33 -1.02
N LYS A 576 -6.55 -7.04 0.10
CA LYS A 576 -5.27 -7.22 0.79
C LYS A 576 -4.23 -7.81 -0.17
N LEU A 577 -4.60 -8.84 -0.92
CA LEU A 577 -3.72 -9.51 -1.88
C LEU A 577 -3.37 -8.61 -3.07
N GLU A 578 -4.30 -7.81 -3.58
CA GLU A 578 -4.02 -6.80 -4.62
C GLU A 578 -2.99 -5.78 -4.17
N LEU A 579 -3.15 -5.24 -2.96
CA LEU A 579 -2.20 -4.31 -2.38
C LEU A 579 -0.80 -4.94 -2.20
N GLN A 580 -0.75 -6.24 -1.92
CA GLN A 580 0.49 -7.02 -1.78
C GLN A 580 1.07 -7.47 -3.13
N GLY A 581 0.46 -7.09 -4.25
CA GLY A 581 0.90 -7.49 -5.59
C GLY A 581 0.57 -8.94 -5.96
N LYS A 582 -0.28 -9.64 -5.17
CA LYS A 582 -0.72 -11.03 -5.41
C LYS A 582 -1.93 -11.07 -6.35
N GLN A 583 -1.74 -10.55 -7.56
CA GLN A 583 -2.82 -10.33 -8.52
C GLN A 583 -3.52 -11.62 -8.95
N GLU A 584 -2.79 -12.73 -9.02
CA GLU A 584 -3.32 -14.03 -9.41
C GLU A 584 -4.37 -14.53 -8.42
N GLN A 585 -4.04 -14.53 -7.14
CA GLN A 585 -4.93 -14.98 -6.08
C GLN A 585 -6.11 -14.02 -5.90
N ALA A 586 -5.86 -12.73 -5.95
CA ALA A 586 -6.91 -11.72 -5.88
C ALA A 586 -7.94 -11.88 -7.02
N ARG A 587 -7.46 -12.10 -8.26
CA ARG A 587 -8.32 -12.38 -9.41
C ARG A 587 -9.12 -13.66 -9.21
N ALA A 588 -8.47 -14.74 -8.76
CA ALA A 588 -9.15 -16.01 -8.50
C ALA A 588 -10.26 -15.87 -7.44
N ILE A 589 -10.07 -15.04 -6.41
CA ILE A 589 -11.12 -14.73 -5.43
C ILE A 589 -12.27 -13.99 -6.12
N ARG A 590 -11.98 -12.96 -6.90
CA ARG A 590 -13.02 -12.19 -7.59
C ARG A 590 -13.85 -13.06 -8.53
N GLU A 591 -13.19 -13.93 -9.28
CA GLU A 591 -13.85 -14.86 -10.21
C GLU A 591 -14.65 -15.96 -9.51
N SER A 592 -14.25 -16.42 -8.32
CA SER A 592 -14.89 -17.54 -7.64
C SER A 592 -15.98 -17.12 -6.65
N PHE A 593 -15.80 -16.01 -5.93
CA PHE A 593 -16.62 -15.64 -4.78
C PHE A 593 -17.33 -14.30 -4.90
N LEU A 594 -16.79 -13.39 -5.73
CA LEU A 594 -17.29 -12.02 -5.82
C LEU A 594 -18.06 -11.75 -7.11
N GLN A 595 -18.33 -12.77 -7.92
CA GLN A 595 -19.18 -12.60 -9.10
C GLN A 595 -20.61 -12.24 -8.71
N GLY A 596 -21.15 -11.25 -9.41
CA GLY A 596 -22.53 -10.81 -9.30
C GLY A 596 -23.31 -11.04 -10.59
N LYS A 597 -24.61 -10.90 -10.51
CA LYS A 597 -25.47 -10.90 -11.72
C LYS A 597 -25.20 -9.61 -12.50
N PRO A 598 -25.22 -9.67 -13.85
CA PRO A 598 -25.12 -8.45 -14.64
C PRO A 598 -26.23 -7.48 -14.27
N VAL A 599 -25.95 -6.19 -14.32
CA VAL A 599 -26.95 -5.16 -14.05
C VAL A 599 -28.04 -5.16 -15.15
N PRO A 600 -29.32 -4.97 -14.81
CA PRO A 600 -30.42 -4.98 -15.78
C PRO A 600 -30.56 -3.68 -16.58
N TRP A 601 -29.65 -2.74 -16.43
CA TRP A 601 -29.58 -1.47 -17.15
C TRP A 601 -28.27 -1.36 -17.92
N ALA A 602 -28.25 -0.50 -18.93
CA ALA A 602 -27.02 -0.10 -19.61
C ALA A 602 -26.45 1.14 -18.90
N PRO A 603 -25.29 1.04 -18.22
CA PRO A 603 -24.62 2.20 -17.67
C PRO A 603 -24.26 3.20 -18.78
N TRP A 604 -24.36 4.50 -18.47
CA TRP A 604 -23.89 5.51 -19.42
C TRP A 604 -22.39 5.34 -19.67
N SER A 605 -22.05 5.27 -20.94
CA SER A 605 -20.68 5.26 -21.42
C SER A 605 -20.61 6.08 -22.72
N ARG A 606 -19.40 6.53 -23.07
CA ARG A 606 -19.17 7.23 -24.33
C ARG A 606 -19.67 6.40 -25.53
N GLU A 607 -19.34 5.12 -25.56
CA GLU A 607 -19.74 4.20 -26.62
C GLU A 607 -21.27 4.09 -26.74
N LEU A 608 -21.95 3.91 -25.60
CA LEU A 608 -23.41 3.85 -25.56
C LEU A 608 -24.01 5.16 -26.11
N ILE A 609 -23.46 6.30 -25.75
CA ILE A 609 -23.96 7.62 -26.15
C ILE A 609 -23.68 7.89 -27.64
N GLU A 610 -22.51 7.50 -28.14
CA GLU A 610 -22.18 7.60 -29.57
C GLU A 610 -23.12 6.76 -30.46
N ASP A 611 -23.53 5.58 -29.98
CA ASP A 611 -24.55 4.77 -30.67
C ASP A 611 -25.99 5.36 -30.55
N LEU A 612 -26.29 5.92 -29.36
CA LEU A 612 -27.61 6.47 -29.04
C LEU A 612 -27.86 7.82 -29.71
N ALA A 613 -26.85 8.69 -29.80
CA ALA A 613 -26.98 10.08 -30.20
C ALA A 613 -27.55 10.23 -31.63
N PRO A 614 -27.11 9.52 -32.67
CA PRO A 614 -27.71 9.61 -34.01
C PRO A 614 -29.21 9.28 -33.98
N LYS A 615 -29.63 8.28 -33.21
CA LYS A 615 -31.00 7.86 -33.04
C LYS A 615 -31.86 8.89 -32.31
N ALA A 616 -31.27 9.52 -31.28
CA ALA A 616 -31.91 10.57 -30.48
C ALA A 616 -32.08 11.88 -31.28
N LEU A 617 -31.13 12.20 -32.16
CA LEU A 617 -31.09 13.44 -32.92
C LEU A 617 -31.90 13.34 -34.22
N ASP A 618 -32.28 12.12 -34.66
CA ASP A 618 -33.13 11.94 -35.83
C ASP A 618 -34.49 12.60 -35.60
N ARG A 619 -34.84 13.54 -36.48
CA ARG A 619 -36.13 14.25 -36.44
C ARG A 619 -37.30 13.31 -36.68
N GLY A 620 -37.11 12.21 -37.43
CA GLY A 620 -38.11 11.20 -37.70
C GLY A 620 -38.35 10.25 -36.51
N ASN A 621 -37.49 10.27 -35.50
CA ASN A 621 -37.63 9.42 -34.33
C ASN A 621 -38.42 10.10 -33.22
N PRO A 622 -39.63 9.64 -32.88
CA PRO A 622 -40.45 10.24 -31.83
C PRO A 622 -40.00 9.93 -30.40
N SER A 623 -38.94 9.11 -30.20
CA SER A 623 -38.55 8.63 -28.88
C SER A 623 -38.08 9.76 -27.97
N ALA A 624 -38.98 10.27 -27.12
CA ALA A 624 -38.65 11.22 -26.09
C ALA A 624 -37.67 10.64 -25.06
N ARG A 625 -37.70 9.32 -24.85
CA ARG A 625 -36.81 8.62 -23.91
C ARG A 625 -35.36 8.70 -24.33
N LEU A 626 -35.04 8.44 -25.60
CA LEU A 626 -33.66 8.51 -26.10
C LEU A 626 -33.12 9.96 -26.00
N LYS A 627 -33.95 10.94 -26.38
CA LYS A 627 -33.60 12.36 -26.27
C LYS A 627 -33.37 12.80 -24.82
N GLN A 628 -34.19 12.29 -23.90
CA GLN A 628 -34.02 12.57 -22.48
C GLN A 628 -32.74 11.92 -21.92
N THR A 629 -32.45 10.67 -22.30
CA THR A 629 -31.20 9.98 -21.89
C THR A 629 -29.98 10.75 -22.39
N LEU A 630 -29.95 11.20 -23.61
CA LEU A 630 -28.88 12.01 -24.18
C LEU A 630 -28.74 13.35 -23.46
N LEU A 631 -29.86 14.01 -23.12
CA LEU A 631 -29.87 15.23 -22.34
C LEU A 631 -29.36 15.02 -20.92
N ASP A 632 -29.82 13.98 -20.24
CA ASP A 632 -29.38 13.66 -18.85
C ASP A 632 -27.89 13.37 -18.80
N TYR A 633 -27.36 12.60 -19.77
CA TYR A 633 -25.93 12.37 -19.91
C TYR A 633 -25.16 13.69 -20.16
N ALA A 634 -25.63 14.49 -21.12
CA ALA A 634 -25.01 15.77 -21.45
C ALA A 634 -24.94 16.72 -20.24
N LEU A 635 -26.02 16.79 -19.45
CA LEU A 635 -26.08 17.62 -18.24
C LEU A 635 -25.23 17.05 -17.09
N TRP A 636 -25.19 15.73 -16.94
CA TRP A 636 -24.37 15.08 -15.91
C TRP A 636 -22.88 15.29 -16.13
N HIS A 637 -22.42 15.15 -17.38
CA HIS A 637 -21.03 15.24 -17.78
C HIS A 637 -20.63 16.61 -18.35
N GLY A 638 -21.53 17.59 -18.43
CA GLY A 638 -21.26 18.92 -18.96
C GLY A 638 -21.00 18.93 -20.47
N GLN A 639 -21.62 18.04 -21.23
CA GLN A 639 -21.45 17.91 -22.68
C GLN A 639 -22.41 18.84 -23.44
N GLN A 640 -22.03 20.09 -23.59
CA GLN A 640 -22.89 21.14 -24.13
C GLN A 640 -23.33 20.90 -25.59
N SER A 641 -22.45 20.37 -26.43
CA SER A 641 -22.79 20.15 -27.85
C SER A 641 -23.99 19.25 -28.04
N TRP A 642 -24.16 18.24 -27.15
CA TRP A 642 -25.36 17.39 -27.20
C TRP A 642 -26.62 18.15 -26.80
N VAL A 643 -26.52 19.10 -25.87
CA VAL A 643 -27.67 19.95 -25.49
C VAL A 643 -28.08 20.83 -26.66
N GLU A 644 -27.10 21.45 -27.35
CA GLU A 644 -27.32 22.28 -28.54
C GLU A 644 -27.90 21.47 -29.70
N GLN A 645 -27.38 20.29 -29.98
CA GLN A 645 -27.89 19.41 -31.03
C GLN A 645 -29.31 18.96 -30.71
N LEU A 646 -29.62 18.61 -29.45
CA LEU A 646 -31.00 18.31 -29.06
C LEU A 646 -31.95 19.50 -29.20
N ALA A 647 -31.49 20.71 -28.92
CA ALA A 647 -32.25 21.94 -29.11
C ALA A 647 -32.53 22.17 -30.62
N LYS A 648 -31.52 22.01 -31.48
CA LYS A 648 -31.67 22.03 -32.96
C LYS A 648 -32.61 20.94 -33.48
N ALA A 649 -32.59 19.76 -32.78
CA ALA A 649 -33.57 18.68 -33.06
C ALA A 649 -34.95 18.92 -32.46
N GLN A 650 -35.25 20.13 -32.02
CA GLN A 650 -36.55 20.60 -31.49
C GLN A 650 -36.97 19.88 -30.19
N PHE A 651 -36.05 19.34 -29.39
CA PHE A 651 -36.38 18.76 -28.11
C PHE A 651 -36.63 19.85 -27.08
N GLN A 652 -37.87 20.04 -26.65
CA GLN A 652 -38.28 21.14 -25.78
C GLN A 652 -37.47 21.29 -24.50
N PRO A 653 -37.15 20.21 -23.73
CA PRO A 653 -36.34 20.34 -22.55
C PRO A 653 -34.93 20.93 -22.80
N ALA A 654 -34.35 20.67 -23.97
CA ALA A 654 -33.03 21.19 -24.35
C ALA A 654 -33.11 22.63 -24.89
N ARG A 655 -34.20 23.05 -25.55
CA ARG A 655 -34.35 24.39 -26.13
C ARG A 655 -34.25 25.50 -25.13
N GLY A 656 -34.76 25.29 -23.90
CA GLY A 656 -34.64 26.29 -22.85
C GLY A 656 -33.22 26.38 -22.24
N LEU A 657 -32.38 25.40 -22.53
CA LEU A 657 -31.01 25.32 -22.02
C LEU A 657 -29.97 25.75 -23.06
N ALA A 658 -30.36 25.76 -24.34
CA ALA A 658 -29.55 26.15 -25.47
C ALA A 658 -30.21 27.36 -26.15
N PRO A 659 -29.73 28.59 -25.97
CA PRO A 659 -30.30 29.77 -26.62
C PRO A 659 -30.19 29.70 -28.14
N ASP A 660 -31.09 30.36 -28.84
CA ASP A 660 -31.06 30.52 -30.31
C ASP A 660 -29.93 31.45 -30.70
N GLY A 661 -28.88 30.95 -31.33
CA GLY A 661 -27.84 31.72 -31.99
C GLY A 661 -26.52 31.75 -31.20
N ASP A 662 -25.47 31.74 -31.95
CA ASP A 662 -24.05 31.85 -31.64
C ASP A 662 -23.69 31.89 -30.16
N PHE A 663 -23.33 30.73 -29.66
CA PHE A 663 -22.73 30.59 -28.33
C PHE A 663 -21.25 30.90 -28.36
N GLY A 664 -20.94 32.16 -28.45
CA GLY A 664 -19.82 32.67 -27.73
C GLY A 664 -20.11 32.48 -26.27
N TRP A 665 -19.41 31.65 -25.66
CA TRP A 665 -19.54 31.28 -24.25
C TRP A 665 -19.64 32.52 -23.36
N ILE A 666 -20.21 32.37 -22.20
CA ILE A 666 -20.59 33.38 -21.21
C ILE A 666 -19.54 34.48 -20.98
N GLY A 667 -18.25 34.19 -21.19
CA GLY A 667 -17.19 35.20 -21.22
C GLY A 667 -17.33 36.21 -22.39
N ASP A 668 -17.81 35.74 -23.54
CA ASP A 668 -17.96 36.53 -24.74
C ASP A 668 -19.31 37.23 -24.82
N ALA A 669 -20.38 36.68 -24.19
CA ALA A 669 -21.67 37.34 -24.13
C ALA A 669 -21.63 38.68 -23.33
N ALA A 670 -20.81 38.72 -22.29
CA ALA A 670 -20.53 39.93 -21.55
C ALA A 670 -19.70 40.98 -22.38
N MET A 671 -18.88 40.49 -23.32
CA MET A 671 -18.15 41.33 -24.26
C MET A 671 -19.02 41.80 -25.42
N LEU A 672 -20.07 41.05 -25.81
CA LEU A 672 -20.91 41.33 -26.95
C LEU A 672 -22.15 42.15 -26.62
N GLY A 673 -22.30 42.63 -25.38
CA GLY A 673 -23.39 43.56 -25.02
C GLY A 673 -24.80 42.93 -24.99
N VAL A 674 -24.89 41.62 -24.90
CA VAL A 674 -26.16 40.90 -24.72
C VAL A 674 -26.78 41.26 -23.36
N ARG A 675 -28.09 41.59 -23.34
CA ARG A 675 -28.78 42.03 -22.12
C ARG A 675 -28.59 41.01 -20.99
N LEU A 676 -27.87 41.40 -19.97
CA LEU A 676 -27.50 40.62 -18.78
C LEU A 676 -28.68 39.86 -18.14
N THR A 677 -29.91 40.41 -18.22
CA THR A 677 -31.10 39.81 -17.62
C THR A 677 -31.56 38.49 -18.26
N ASP A 678 -31.45 38.35 -19.55
CA ASP A 678 -31.88 37.13 -20.25
C ASP A 678 -30.82 36.01 -20.12
N HIS A 679 -29.58 36.42 -20.08
CA HIS A 679 -28.44 35.53 -19.83
C HIS A 679 -28.45 34.96 -18.40
N GLU A 680 -28.73 35.78 -17.38
CA GLU A 680 -28.86 35.30 -16.00
C GLU A 680 -30.00 34.30 -15.83
N LYS A 681 -31.13 34.53 -16.47
CA LYS A 681 -32.25 33.56 -16.47
C LYS A 681 -31.89 32.22 -17.09
N GLN A 682 -31.18 32.23 -18.21
CA GLN A 682 -30.73 31.01 -18.89
C GLN A 682 -29.71 30.24 -18.06
N GLN A 683 -28.78 30.94 -17.42
CA GLN A 683 -27.86 30.36 -16.47
C GLN A 683 -28.57 29.66 -15.32
N GLN A 684 -29.57 30.32 -14.74
CA GLN A 684 -30.37 29.72 -13.66
C GLN A 684 -31.13 28.49 -14.13
N LEU A 685 -31.67 28.49 -15.35
CA LEU A 685 -32.34 27.33 -15.93
C LEU A 685 -31.38 26.17 -16.13
N ALA A 686 -30.21 26.40 -16.71
CA ALA A 686 -29.17 25.40 -16.90
C ALA A 686 -28.71 24.81 -15.55
N LEU A 687 -28.43 25.66 -14.56
CA LEU A 687 -28.05 25.23 -13.22
C LEU A 687 -29.16 24.40 -12.56
N ARG A 688 -30.43 24.77 -12.70
CA ARG A 688 -31.56 23.99 -12.19
C ARG A 688 -31.67 22.63 -12.88
N ALA A 689 -31.47 22.59 -14.21
CA ALA A 689 -31.50 21.33 -14.95
C ALA A 689 -30.38 20.38 -14.52
N VAL A 690 -29.16 20.88 -14.40
CA VAL A 690 -28.03 20.10 -13.88
C VAL A 690 -28.29 19.63 -12.45
N ALA A 691 -28.78 20.52 -11.58
CA ALA A 691 -29.13 20.16 -10.20
C ALA A 691 -30.21 19.08 -10.13
N ALA A 692 -31.22 19.14 -11.00
CA ALA A 692 -32.31 18.15 -11.06
C ALA A 692 -31.78 16.77 -11.50
N VAL A 693 -30.90 16.70 -12.50
CA VAL A 693 -30.26 15.45 -12.93
C VAL A 693 -29.37 14.90 -11.83
N ARG A 694 -28.53 15.73 -11.23
CA ARG A 694 -27.67 15.33 -10.10
C ARG A 694 -28.50 14.85 -8.92
N GLN A 695 -29.53 15.56 -8.53
CA GLN A 695 -30.39 15.16 -7.43
C GLN A 695 -31.04 13.79 -7.69
N ARG A 696 -31.51 13.51 -8.88
CA ARG A 696 -32.11 12.23 -9.25
C ARG A 696 -31.16 11.07 -9.02
N HIS A 697 -29.89 11.19 -9.42
CA HIS A 697 -28.88 10.15 -9.27
C HIS A 697 -28.25 10.11 -7.88
N LEU A 698 -28.17 11.23 -7.15
CA LEU A 698 -27.56 11.30 -5.83
C LEU A 698 -28.52 11.12 -4.67
N GLN A 699 -29.82 11.36 -4.86
CA GLN A 699 -30.81 11.28 -3.79
C GLN A 699 -30.75 9.97 -2.99
N PRO A 700 -30.68 8.78 -3.61
CA PRO A 700 -30.59 7.52 -2.85
C PRO A 700 -29.38 7.47 -1.92
N TYR A 701 -28.29 8.12 -2.33
CA TYR A 701 -27.00 8.10 -1.60
C TYR A 701 -26.94 9.13 -0.47
N THR A 702 -27.85 10.10 -0.43
CA THR A 702 -27.93 11.08 0.67
C THR A 702 -28.76 10.57 1.85
N ALA A 703 -29.50 9.49 1.65
CA ALA A 703 -30.36 8.92 2.68
C ALA A 703 -29.56 8.26 3.80
N LYS A 704 -30.02 8.39 5.05
CA LYS A 704 -29.46 7.66 6.20
C LYS A 704 -29.70 6.16 6.10
N ASN A 705 -30.81 5.74 5.50
CA ASN A 705 -31.10 4.33 5.24
C ASN A 705 -30.70 3.98 3.79
N PHE A 706 -29.65 3.23 3.66
CA PHE A 706 -29.06 2.80 2.37
C PHE A 706 -29.10 1.27 2.18
N LYS A 707 -29.99 0.57 2.88
CA LYS A 707 -30.12 -0.90 2.78
C LYS A 707 -30.34 -1.39 1.36
N ASP A 708 -31.14 -0.65 0.56
CA ASP A 708 -31.40 -1.03 -0.83
C ASP A 708 -30.15 -0.93 -1.71
N ILE A 709 -29.28 0.04 -1.48
CA ILE A 709 -27.99 0.15 -2.18
C ILE A 709 -27.14 -1.06 -1.85
N LEU A 710 -27.02 -1.41 -0.55
CA LEU A 710 -26.22 -2.57 -0.13
C LEU A 710 -26.79 -3.87 -0.68
N ARG A 711 -28.11 -4.00 -0.74
CA ARG A 711 -28.77 -5.18 -1.36
C ARG A 711 -28.45 -5.29 -2.87
N LEU A 712 -28.38 -4.18 -3.59
CA LEU A 712 -27.94 -4.19 -4.99
C LEU A 712 -26.49 -4.64 -5.12
N CYS A 713 -25.61 -4.20 -4.20
CA CYS A 713 -24.24 -4.68 -4.14
C CYS A 713 -24.15 -6.19 -3.90
N ASP A 714 -25.02 -6.74 -3.04
CA ASP A 714 -25.06 -8.19 -2.79
C ASP A 714 -25.48 -9.00 -4.02
N VAL A 715 -26.33 -8.42 -4.90
CA VAL A 715 -26.82 -9.04 -6.14
C VAL A 715 -25.84 -8.89 -7.29
N HIS A 716 -25.30 -7.69 -7.48
CA HIS A 716 -24.57 -7.34 -8.70
C HIS A 716 -23.05 -7.28 -8.52
N THR A 717 -22.53 -6.94 -7.43
CA THR A 717 -21.18 -6.70 -6.89
C THR A 717 -21.13 -5.31 -6.29
N VAL A 718 -20.15 -5.10 -5.42
CA VAL A 718 -19.99 -3.78 -4.74
C VAL A 718 -19.58 -2.67 -5.74
N ASP A 719 -18.83 -3.03 -6.79
CA ASP A 719 -18.33 -2.08 -7.81
C ASP A 719 -19.17 -2.04 -9.09
N HIS A 720 -20.40 -2.59 -9.07
CA HIS A 720 -21.26 -2.48 -10.24
C HIS A 720 -21.56 -1.02 -10.59
N GLN A 721 -21.63 -0.74 -11.89
CA GLN A 721 -21.94 0.60 -12.36
C GLN A 721 -23.43 0.89 -12.27
N THR A 722 -23.74 2.08 -11.77
CA THR A 722 -25.10 2.64 -11.76
C THR A 722 -25.53 3.07 -13.15
N PRO A 723 -26.80 3.41 -13.37
CA PRO A 723 -27.23 4.00 -14.64
C PRO A 723 -26.43 5.22 -15.08
N ALA A 724 -25.86 5.97 -14.15
CA ALA A 724 -25.01 7.13 -14.45
C ALA A 724 -23.55 6.77 -14.84
N GLY A 725 -23.19 5.48 -14.96
CA GLY A 725 -21.85 5.01 -15.32
C GLY A 725 -20.81 5.15 -14.19
N ALA A 726 -21.24 5.51 -13.00
CA ALA A 726 -20.39 5.61 -11.82
C ALA A 726 -20.60 4.42 -10.88
N THR A 727 -19.59 4.03 -10.11
CA THR A 727 -19.74 3.01 -9.07
C THR A 727 -20.56 3.53 -7.88
N GLN A 728 -21.03 2.61 -7.04
CA GLN A 728 -21.75 2.96 -5.82
C GLN A 728 -20.92 3.84 -4.90
N LEU A 729 -19.61 3.53 -4.78
CA LEU A 729 -18.67 4.29 -3.95
C LEU A 729 -18.46 5.73 -4.48
N MET A 730 -18.39 5.91 -5.80
CA MET A 730 -18.27 7.24 -6.41
C MET A 730 -19.47 8.12 -6.09
N LEU A 731 -20.68 7.57 -6.17
CA LEU A 731 -21.89 8.33 -5.85
C LEU A 731 -22.05 8.59 -4.35
N ALA A 732 -21.69 7.62 -3.50
CA ALA A 732 -21.68 7.79 -2.04
C ALA A 732 -20.69 8.90 -1.63
N ALA A 733 -19.50 8.91 -2.22
CA ALA A 733 -18.48 9.94 -2.00
C ALA A 733 -18.96 11.31 -2.47
N ARG A 734 -19.55 11.39 -3.67
CA ARG A 734 -20.12 12.63 -4.21
C ARG A 734 -21.32 13.11 -3.38
N ALA A 735 -22.11 12.19 -2.80
CA ALA A 735 -23.19 12.53 -1.87
C ALA A 735 -22.68 12.99 -0.50
N GLY A 736 -21.46 12.64 -0.13
CA GLY A 736 -20.85 12.95 1.18
C GLY A 736 -21.40 12.08 2.32
N ASN A 737 -21.90 10.90 1.99
CA ASN A 737 -22.43 9.96 2.97
C ASN A 737 -21.31 9.07 3.53
N ALA A 738 -20.65 9.53 4.59
CA ALA A 738 -19.52 8.84 5.21
C ALA A 738 -19.87 7.43 5.69
N ALA A 739 -21.06 7.23 6.23
CA ALA A 739 -21.50 5.91 6.70
C ALA A 739 -21.69 4.92 5.54
N LEU A 740 -22.22 5.39 4.41
CA LEU A 740 -22.34 4.55 3.22
C LEU A 740 -20.98 4.28 2.59
N VAL A 741 -20.08 5.28 2.53
CA VAL A 741 -18.71 5.09 2.06
C VAL A 741 -18.00 4.02 2.89
N GLU A 742 -18.10 4.08 4.22
CA GLU A 742 -17.52 3.09 5.12
C GLU A 742 -18.11 1.68 4.85
N ALA A 743 -19.44 1.57 4.79
CA ALA A 743 -20.10 0.29 4.53
C ALA A 743 -19.75 -0.33 3.16
N LEU A 744 -19.51 0.50 2.12
CA LEU A 744 -19.08 0.02 0.81
C LEU A 744 -17.60 -0.42 0.84
N LEU A 745 -16.73 0.33 1.52
CA LEU A 745 -15.34 -0.05 1.68
C LEU A 745 -15.16 -1.33 2.52
N GLU A 746 -15.97 -1.51 3.56
CA GLU A 746 -16.01 -2.77 4.33
C GLU A 746 -16.43 -3.96 3.48
N ARG A 747 -17.28 -3.74 2.47
CA ARG A 747 -17.66 -4.74 1.47
C ARG A 747 -16.64 -4.93 0.33
N GLY A 748 -15.50 -4.25 0.41
CA GLY A 748 -14.41 -4.38 -0.55
C GLY A 748 -14.56 -3.54 -1.82
N ALA A 749 -15.33 -2.45 -1.79
CA ALA A 749 -15.38 -1.50 -2.89
C ALA A 749 -13.98 -0.95 -3.21
N GLU A 750 -13.66 -0.85 -4.50
CA GLU A 750 -12.36 -0.39 -4.98
C GLU A 750 -12.29 1.15 -5.05
N PRO A 751 -11.59 1.83 -4.10
CA PRO A 751 -11.55 3.30 -4.09
C PRO A 751 -10.74 3.91 -5.24
N LYS A 752 -9.89 3.10 -5.89
CA LYS A 752 -9.12 3.51 -7.06
C LYS A 752 -9.82 3.21 -8.38
N ALA A 753 -11.00 2.56 -8.33
CA ALA A 753 -11.80 2.37 -9.53
C ALA A 753 -12.06 3.73 -10.20
N GLU A 754 -11.87 3.78 -11.51
CA GLU A 754 -12.11 4.96 -12.33
C GLU A 754 -13.39 4.79 -13.14
N ASP A 755 -14.15 5.88 -13.30
CA ASP A 755 -15.18 5.96 -14.31
C ASP A 755 -14.56 6.12 -15.71
N GLU A 756 -15.39 6.18 -16.76
CA GLU A 756 -14.87 6.29 -18.13
C GLU A 756 -14.07 7.59 -18.39
N PHE A 757 -14.21 8.59 -17.54
CA PHE A 757 -13.47 9.85 -17.58
C PHE A 757 -12.23 9.86 -16.67
N GLY A 758 -11.88 8.71 -16.12
CA GLY A 758 -10.74 8.56 -15.22
C GLY A 758 -10.91 9.27 -13.88
N GLN A 759 -12.14 9.34 -13.35
CA GLN A 759 -12.42 9.92 -12.04
C GLN A 759 -12.65 8.83 -11.01
N THR A 760 -11.95 8.92 -9.90
CA THR A 760 -12.12 8.04 -8.74
C THR A 760 -13.19 8.57 -7.78
N ALA A 761 -13.59 7.76 -6.81
CA ALA A 761 -14.53 8.19 -5.76
C ALA A 761 -14.04 9.44 -5.03
N TRP A 762 -12.75 9.53 -4.73
CA TRP A 762 -12.14 10.72 -4.14
C TRP A 762 -12.29 11.96 -5.02
N GLN A 763 -12.00 11.84 -6.32
CA GLN A 763 -12.13 12.95 -7.26
C GLN A 763 -13.57 13.41 -7.42
N HIS A 764 -14.55 12.51 -7.40
CA HIS A 764 -15.97 12.86 -7.38
C HIS A 764 -16.33 13.71 -6.15
N ALA A 765 -15.78 13.41 -4.98
CA ALA A 765 -16.00 14.19 -3.77
C ALA A 765 -15.30 15.56 -3.83
N VAL A 766 -14.04 15.61 -4.29
CA VAL A 766 -13.29 16.87 -4.45
C VAL A 766 -13.97 17.78 -5.46
N ASN A 767 -14.46 17.24 -6.56
CA ASN A 767 -15.20 18.02 -7.56
C ASN A 767 -16.42 18.71 -6.95
N ARG A 768 -17.18 17.99 -6.13
CA ARG A 768 -18.31 18.59 -5.43
C ARG A 768 -17.86 19.63 -4.39
N ALA A 769 -16.76 19.40 -3.70
CA ALA A 769 -16.24 20.36 -2.72
C ALA A 769 -15.82 21.70 -3.37
N ILE A 770 -15.31 21.63 -4.61
CA ILE A 770 -15.01 22.81 -5.42
C ILE A 770 -16.29 23.57 -5.79
N GLU A 771 -17.37 22.84 -6.10
CA GLU A 771 -18.65 23.42 -6.48
C GLU A 771 -19.43 23.99 -5.27
N GLU A 772 -19.31 23.33 -4.12
CA GLU A 772 -20.09 23.62 -2.91
C GLU A 772 -19.18 23.75 -1.67
N PRO A 773 -18.80 24.96 -1.26
CA PRO A 773 -17.92 25.15 -0.09
C PRO A 773 -18.46 24.55 1.21
N ALA A 774 -19.80 24.51 1.39
CA ALA A 774 -20.42 23.87 2.54
C ALA A 774 -20.14 22.36 2.59
N PHE A 775 -20.09 21.71 1.44
CA PHE A 775 -19.72 20.30 1.33
C PHE A 775 -18.25 20.08 1.72
N ALA A 776 -17.36 20.96 1.32
CA ALA A 776 -15.94 20.88 1.69
C ALA A 776 -15.74 20.90 3.20
N LYS A 777 -16.50 21.74 3.89
CA LYS A 777 -16.39 21.92 5.35
C LYS A 777 -16.87 20.72 6.17
N SER A 778 -17.91 20.06 5.73
CA SER A 778 -18.58 19.01 6.52
C SER A 778 -18.33 17.61 5.94
N SER A 779 -18.80 17.36 4.72
CA SER A 779 -18.90 16.03 4.16
C SER A 779 -17.57 15.51 3.62
N LEU A 780 -16.78 16.36 2.96
CA LEU A 780 -15.46 15.98 2.45
C LEU A 780 -14.54 15.56 3.58
N ALA A 781 -14.57 16.30 4.70
CA ALA A 781 -13.78 15.98 5.88
C ALA A 781 -14.08 14.60 6.46
N ALA A 782 -15.37 14.24 6.49
CA ALA A 782 -15.79 12.95 7.04
C ALA A 782 -15.34 11.72 6.22
N ILE A 783 -15.04 11.91 4.94
CA ILE A 783 -14.63 10.85 4.03
C ILE A 783 -13.14 10.91 3.65
N PHE A 784 -12.44 11.97 4.07
CA PHE A 784 -11.05 12.23 3.70
C PHE A 784 -10.13 11.06 4.05
N ASP A 785 -10.14 10.62 5.30
CA ASP A 785 -9.25 9.56 5.77
C ASP A 785 -9.50 8.21 5.09
N ARG A 786 -10.71 8.03 4.54
CA ARG A 786 -11.12 6.78 3.89
C ARG A 786 -10.81 6.75 2.39
N LEU A 787 -10.91 7.88 1.71
CA LEU A 787 -10.84 7.93 0.25
C LEU A 787 -9.65 8.71 -0.30
N ALA A 788 -9.15 9.71 0.43
CA ALA A 788 -8.04 10.50 -0.07
C ALA A 788 -6.76 9.65 -0.17
N PRO A 789 -6.04 9.71 -1.29
CA PRO A 789 -4.76 9.01 -1.41
C PRO A 789 -3.80 9.46 -0.31
N ALA A 790 -3.10 8.53 0.32
CA ALA A 790 -2.09 8.87 1.34
C ALA A 790 -0.97 9.73 0.75
N VAL A 791 -0.66 9.50 -0.52
CA VAL A 791 0.37 10.21 -1.28
C VAL A 791 -0.09 10.45 -2.70
N ILE A 792 0.50 11.44 -3.35
CA ILE A 792 0.43 11.64 -4.80
C ILE A 792 1.85 11.49 -5.33
N ASP A 793 2.08 10.47 -6.14
CA ASP A 793 3.35 10.21 -6.80
C ASP A 793 3.35 10.86 -8.17
N VAL A 794 4.34 11.71 -8.43
CA VAL A 794 4.57 12.34 -9.71
C VAL A 794 6.02 12.11 -10.14
N GLN A 795 6.26 12.03 -11.44
CA GLN A 795 7.61 12.06 -11.99
C GLN A 795 7.88 13.42 -12.62
N VAL A 796 8.97 14.04 -12.23
CA VAL A 796 9.44 15.30 -12.80
C VAL A 796 10.95 15.21 -13.01
N ASP A 797 11.43 15.68 -14.16
CA ASP A 797 12.86 15.59 -14.53
C ASP A 797 13.43 14.16 -14.36
N GLY A 798 12.61 13.15 -14.65
CA GLY A 798 13.01 11.75 -14.55
C GLY A 798 13.15 11.22 -13.11
N ARG A 799 12.61 11.90 -12.10
CA ARG A 799 12.67 11.52 -10.69
C ARG A 799 11.28 11.40 -10.11
N LEU A 800 11.08 10.42 -9.23
CA LEU A 800 9.89 10.35 -8.39
C LEU A 800 9.90 11.49 -7.37
N ILE A 801 8.80 12.22 -7.33
CA ILE A 801 8.48 13.18 -6.26
C ILE A 801 7.21 12.70 -5.59
N ARG A 802 7.31 12.32 -4.33
CA ARG A 802 6.19 11.90 -3.50
C ARG A 802 5.65 13.08 -2.71
N ILE A 803 4.36 13.34 -2.86
CA ILE A 803 3.65 14.41 -2.14
C ILE A 803 2.77 13.78 -1.08
N GLU A 804 3.12 14.04 0.17
CA GLU A 804 2.42 13.51 1.34
C GLU A 804 1.20 14.34 1.72
N ARG A 805 0.17 13.72 2.31
CA ARG A 805 -1.06 14.41 2.76
C ARG A 805 -0.80 15.63 3.65
N HIS A 806 0.22 15.58 4.50
CA HIS A 806 0.55 16.67 5.42
C HIS A 806 1.23 17.86 4.76
N GLN A 807 1.66 17.73 3.49
CA GLN A 807 2.34 18.81 2.76
C GLN A 807 1.34 19.77 2.13
N GLY A 808 1.72 21.05 2.03
CA GLY A 808 0.84 22.07 1.43
C GLY A 808 0.56 21.84 -0.03
N GLU A 809 1.52 21.29 -0.74
CA GLU A 809 1.45 20.93 -2.15
C GLU A 809 0.39 19.86 -2.44
N TYR A 810 0.09 18.98 -1.47
CA TYR A 810 -0.91 17.93 -1.64
C TYR A 810 -2.29 18.48 -2.02
N TRP A 811 -2.79 19.44 -1.24
CA TRP A 811 -4.08 20.03 -1.51
C TRP A 811 -4.10 20.91 -2.75
N VAL A 812 -3.01 21.68 -2.98
CA VAL A 812 -2.88 22.51 -4.19
C VAL A 812 -2.90 21.63 -5.44
N LEU A 813 -2.13 20.53 -5.44
CA LEU A 813 -2.09 19.57 -6.54
C LEU A 813 -3.44 18.87 -6.73
N THR A 814 -4.07 18.42 -5.63
CA THR A 814 -5.39 17.79 -5.66
C THR A 814 -6.43 18.72 -6.31
N LEU A 815 -6.45 19.99 -5.92
CA LEU A 815 -7.39 20.97 -6.46
C LEU A 815 -7.10 21.29 -7.93
N MET A 816 -5.84 21.40 -8.34
CA MET A 816 -5.49 21.65 -9.73
C MET A 816 -5.85 20.45 -10.62
N LEU A 817 -5.57 19.22 -10.18
CA LEU A 817 -5.94 18.00 -10.91
C LEU A 817 -7.46 17.87 -11.05
N ALA A 818 -8.19 18.07 -9.97
CA ALA A 818 -9.65 18.00 -9.96
C ALA A 818 -10.26 19.15 -10.79
N GLY A 819 -9.76 20.38 -10.59
CA GLY A 819 -10.24 21.56 -11.28
C GLY A 819 -10.14 21.47 -12.79
N LEU A 820 -9.06 20.92 -13.32
CA LEU A 820 -8.92 20.70 -14.77
C LEU A 820 -9.96 19.74 -15.33
N LYS A 821 -10.38 18.75 -14.54
CA LYS A 821 -11.45 17.80 -14.95
C LYS A 821 -12.87 18.38 -14.81
N THR A 822 -13.09 19.33 -13.91
CA THR A 822 -14.43 19.88 -13.62
C THR A 822 -14.79 21.12 -14.38
N GLN A 823 -13.92 21.67 -15.16
CA GLN A 823 -14.12 22.95 -15.86
C GLN A 823 -15.29 22.97 -16.82
N TRP A 824 -15.83 21.84 -17.08
CA TRP A 824 -16.86 21.63 -18.08
C TRP A 824 -18.13 21.14 -17.54
N SER A 825 -18.54 21.45 -16.42
CA SER A 825 -19.93 21.29 -16.11
C SER A 825 -20.67 22.57 -16.49
N TYR A 826 -21.93 22.46 -16.80
CA TYR A 826 -22.82 23.62 -16.84
C TYR A 826 -22.77 24.47 -15.58
N CYS A 827 -22.18 23.96 -14.52
CA CYS A 827 -21.87 24.69 -13.31
C CYS A 827 -20.75 25.71 -13.53
N ALA A 828 -19.92 25.51 -14.55
CA ALA A 828 -18.97 26.54 -15.02
C ALA A 828 -19.68 27.72 -15.66
N VAL A 829 -20.97 27.63 -15.95
CA VAL A 829 -21.88 28.71 -16.32
C VAL A 829 -22.11 29.70 -15.18
N ARG A 830 -21.59 29.49 -14.01
CA ARG A 830 -21.50 30.53 -13.00
C ARG A 830 -20.74 31.73 -13.57
N SER A 831 -21.24 32.91 -13.30
CA SER A 831 -20.67 34.19 -13.75
C SER A 831 -19.19 34.36 -13.43
N GLN A 832 -18.63 33.56 -12.54
CA GLN A 832 -17.21 33.40 -12.29
C GLN A 832 -16.95 31.97 -11.78
N PRO A 833 -16.50 31.05 -12.63
CA PRO A 833 -15.95 29.79 -12.16
C PRO A 833 -14.76 30.09 -11.24
N PRO A 834 -14.49 29.25 -10.24
CA PRO A 834 -13.35 29.48 -9.33
C PRO A 834 -12.02 29.65 -10.08
N TRP A 835 -11.94 29.23 -11.36
CA TRP A 835 -10.82 29.44 -12.26
C TRP A 835 -11.27 29.70 -13.69
N LYS A 836 -10.58 30.62 -14.33
CA LYS A 836 -10.72 30.84 -15.74
C LYS A 836 -9.86 29.86 -16.50
N PHE A 837 -10.50 29.08 -17.33
CA PHE A 837 -9.82 28.09 -18.15
C PHE A 837 -8.79 28.75 -19.10
N GLY A 838 -7.59 28.15 -19.20
CA GLY A 838 -6.52 28.61 -20.06
C GLY A 838 -5.61 29.71 -19.53
N GLU A 839 -5.97 30.34 -18.44
CA GLU A 839 -5.12 31.33 -17.79
C GLU A 839 -4.26 30.77 -16.66
N GLY A 840 -4.66 29.61 -16.10
CA GLY A 840 -4.06 29.01 -14.95
C GLY A 840 -4.75 29.41 -13.64
N TYR A 841 -4.37 28.74 -12.57
CA TYR A 841 -4.86 28.97 -11.22
C TYR A 841 -4.05 30.06 -10.53
N PHE A 842 -4.70 30.90 -9.74
CA PHE A 842 -3.99 31.85 -8.87
C PHE A 842 -4.34 31.62 -7.40
N ALA A 843 -3.47 32.07 -6.53
CA ALA A 843 -3.51 31.74 -5.11
C ALA A 843 -4.85 32.06 -4.42
N GLU A 844 -5.56 33.09 -4.84
CA GLU A 844 -6.86 33.47 -4.27
C GLU A 844 -7.92 32.41 -4.54
N GLN A 845 -7.98 31.86 -5.77
CA GLN A 845 -8.94 30.84 -6.14
C GLN A 845 -8.73 29.54 -5.33
N LEU A 846 -7.48 29.14 -5.20
CA LEU A 846 -7.12 27.97 -4.41
C LEU A 846 -7.38 28.21 -2.91
N HIS A 847 -7.04 29.41 -2.43
CA HIS A 847 -7.25 29.79 -1.05
C HIS A 847 -8.72 29.77 -0.66
N GLN A 848 -9.63 30.28 -1.50
CA GLN A 848 -11.07 30.24 -1.23
C GLN A 848 -11.61 28.83 -1.00
N VAL A 849 -11.13 27.84 -1.75
CA VAL A 849 -11.52 26.45 -1.54
C VAL A 849 -10.88 25.89 -0.28
N LEU A 850 -9.58 26.15 -0.07
CA LEU A 850 -8.82 25.65 1.07
C LEU A 850 -9.30 26.23 2.42
N GLU A 851 -9.74 27.49 2.42
CA GLU A 851 -10.32 28.13 3.62
C GLU A 851 -11.61 27.45 4.09
N GLY A 852 -12.38 26.85 3.16
CA GLY A 852 -13.55 26.04 3.44
C GLY A 852 -13.24 24.72 4.16
N LEU A 853 -12.01 24.24 4.14
CA LEU A 853 -11.64 22.98 4.79
C LEU A 853 -11.53 23.14 6.32
N PRO A 854 -11.89 22.11 7.11
CA PRO A 854 -11.75 22.17 8.56
C PRO A 854 -10.27 22.17 9.02
N PRO A 855 -9.97 22.64 10.25
CA PRO A 855 -8.60 22.82 10.74
C PRO A 855 -7.72 21.57 10.74
N HIS A 856 -8.29 20.38 10.91
CA HIS A 856 -7.54 19.14 10.90
C HIS A 856 -7.07 18.74 9.48
N LEU A 857 -7.77 19.17 8.42
CA LEU A 857 -7.35 18.97 7.03
C LEU A 857 -6.45 20.09 6.52
N TRP A 858 -6.73 21.31 6.92
CA TRP A 858 -5.95 22.48 6.55
C TRP A 858 -5.66 23.33 7.78
N LYS A 859 -4.47 23.17 8.37
CA LYS A 859 -4.06 23.77 9.66
C LYS A 859 -4.21 25.30 9.64
N GLU A 860 -4.58 25.92 10.77
CA GLU A 860 -4.76 27.36 10.91
C GLU A 860 -3.56 28.19 10.41
N LYS A 861 -2.33 27.71 10.67
CA LYS A 861 -1.11 28.36 10.19
C LYS A 861 -1.05 28.50 8.65
N ARG A 862 -1.76 27.62 7.91
CA ARG A 862 -1.80 27.57 6.45
C ARG A 862 -2.96 28.31 5.83
N ARG A 863 -3.92 28.81 6.62
CA ARG A 863 -5.14 29.51 6.15
C ARG A 863 -4.88 30.91 5.56
N LYS A 864 -3.64 31.38 5.56
CA LYS A 864 -3.30 32.67 4.96
C LYS A 864 -3.03 32.49 3.46
N ARG A 865 -3.59 33.37 2.64
CA ARG A 865 -3.29 33.44 1.20
C ARG A 865 -1.78 33.47 0.91
N SER A 866 -1.01 34.16 1.78
CA SER A 866 0.44 34.21 1.67
C SER A 866 1.11 32.83 1.73
N TYR A 867 0.55 31.89 2.49
CA TYR A 867 1.04 30.51 2.53
C TYR A 867 0.80 29.79 1.19
N VAL A 868 -0.38 29.94 0.59
CA VAL A 868 -0.69 29.36 -0.73
C VAL A 868 0.25 29.95 -1.78
N ASN A 869 0.50 31.25 -1.77
CA ASN A 869 1.51 31.87 -2.63
C ASN A 869 2.90 31.28 -2.42
N GLN A 870 3.30 31.04 -1.18
CA GLN A 870 4.59 30.42 -0.86
C GLN A 870 4.69 28.99 -1.41
N VAL A 871 3.64 28.17 -1.24
CA VAL A 871 3.59 26.81 -1.80
C VAL A 871 3.73 26.85 -3.31
N LEU A 872 2.98 27.74 -3.98
CA LEU A 872 3.05 27.91 -5.44
C LEU A 872 4.45 28.32 -5.90
N ALA A 873 5.06 29.31 -5.23
CA ALA A 873 6.39 29.81 -5.59
C ALA A 873 7.51 28.78 -5.34
N ARG A 874 7.40 27.97 -4.29
CA ARG A 874 8.42 26.97 -3.93
C ARG A 874 8.46 25.80 -4.91
N ALA A 875 7.32 25.36 -5.41
CA ALA A 875 7.21 24.20 -6.28
C ALA A 875 7.00 24.57 -7.76
N GLU A 876 7.27 25.80 -8.14
CA GLU A 876 7.25 26.26 -9.52
C GLU A 876 8.50 25.78 -10.27
N VAL A 877 8.38 25.55 -11.58
CA VAL A 877 9.43 24.96 -12.44
C VAL A 877 10.74 25.74 -12.40
N GLU A 878 10.68 27.08 -12.40
CA GLU A 878 11.84 27.98 -12.38
C GLU A 878 12.24 28.41 -10.94
N SER A 879 11.67 27.77 -9.91
CA SER A 879 11.95 28.15 -8.53
C SER A 879 13.42 27.93 -8.15
N ALA A 880 14.00 28.93 -7.49
CA ALA A 880 15.33 28.84 -6.91
C ALA A 880 15.37 28.01 -5.62
N TYR A 881 14.22 27.60 -5.09
CA TYR A 881 14.12 26.78 -3.88
C TYR A 881 14.73 25.40 -4.08
N LYS A 882 15.48 24.91 -3.09
CA LYS A 882 16.07 23.58 -3.14
C LYS A 882 15.61 22.76 -1.92
N PRO A 883 15.09 21.53 -2.12
CA PRO A 883 14.80 20.90 -3.42
C PRO A 883 13.53 21.47 -4.08
N ALA A 884 13.64 21.91 -5.32
CA ALA A 884 12.47 22.35 -6.08
C ALA A 884 11.69 21.11 -6.55
N ARG A 885 10.38 21.07 -6.25
CA ARG A 885 9.50 19.97 -6.66
C ARG A 885 8.97 20.10 -8.09
N LYS A 886 9.02 21.30 -8.66
CA LYS A 886 8.67 21.63 -10.06
C LYS A 886 7.29 21.11 -10.49
N LEU A 887 6.29 21.28 -9.63
CA LEU A 887 4.95 20.71 -9.83
C LEU A 887 4.09 21.51 -10.81
N TRP A 888 4.35 22.80 -10.94
CA TRP A 888 3.57 23.71 -11.79
C TRP A 888 4.44 24.73 -12.48
N ALA A 889 3.95 25.17 -13.62
CA ALA A 889 4.58 26.17 -14.46
C ALA A 889 3.76 27.47 -14.43
N ARG A 890 4.45 28.60 -14.41
CA ARG A 890 3.83 29.90 -14.44
C ARG A 890 3.41 30.24 -15.86
N THR A 891 2.13 30.51 -16.08
CA THR A 891 1.59 30.92 -17.39
C THR A 891 1.66 32.44 -17.63
N ARG A 892 1.42 33.18 -16.54
CA ARG A 892 1.58 34.64 -16.46
C ARG A 892 1.78 35.03 -14.99
N ASN A 893 1.99 36.31 -14.71
CA ASN A 893 2.21 36.74 -13.33
C ASN A 893 1.10 36.28 -12.38
N GLY A 894 1.48 35.47 -11.36
CA GLY A 894 0.57 34.94 -10.34
C GLY A 894 -0.35 33.80 -10.79
N HIS A 895 -0.23 33.29 -12.04
CA HIS A 895 -1.06 32.20 -12.56
C HIS A 895 -0.20 30.98 -12.87
N TYR A 896 -0.70 29.82 -12.46
CA TYR A 896 0.02 28.55 -12.54
C TYR A 896 -0.86 27.44 -13.16
N LEU A 897 -0.25 26.63 -14.00
CA LEU A 897 -0.81 25.36 -14.49
C LEU A 897 0.10 24.21 -14.08
N LEU A 898 -0.41 22.99 -14.11
CA LEU A 898 0.40 21.81 -13.87
C LEU A 898 1.59 21.78 -14.81
N ASN A 899 2.76 21.37 -14.30
CA ASN A 899 3.97 21.28 -15.11
C ASN A 899 3.73 20.32 -16.30
N PRO A 900 3.92 20.79 -17.56
CA PRO A 900 3.73 19.91 -18.74
C PRO A 900 4.65 18.72 -18.79
N GLY A 901 5.84 18.82 -18.18
CA GLY A 901 6.80 17.73 -18.08
C GLY A 901 6.52 16.76 -16.93
N MET A 902 5.42 16.97 -16.19
CA MET A 902 5.04 16.10 -15.10
C MET A 902 4.27 14.87 -15.62
N LEU A 903 4.63 13.68 -15.09
CA LEU A 903 3.90 12.46 -15.33
C LEU A 903 3.24 12.00 -14.02
N LEU A 904 2.07 11.40 -14.11
CA LEU A 904 1.37 10.77 -13.00
C LEU A 904 1.63 9.27 -13.02
N ARG A 905 1.69 8.67 -11.85
CA ARG A 905 1.82 7.21 -11.74
C ARG A 905 0.52 6.53 -12.19
N ASN A 906 0.66 5.54 -13.07
CA ASN A 906 -0.43 4.69 -13.53
C ASN A 906 0.01 3.23 -13.42
N GLY A 907 -0.44 2.53 -12.38
CA GLY A 907 0.07 1.20 -12.07
C GLY A 907 1.58 1.23 -11.81
N GLU A 908 2.34 0.44 -12.58
CA GLU A 908 3.80 0.44 -12.53
C GLU A 908 4.46 1.45 -13.48
N GLY A 909 3.68 2.12 -14.33
CA GLY A 909 4.14 3.05 -15.35
C GLY A 909 3.89 4.51 -14.99
N TRP A 910 4.25 5.38 -15.96
CA TRP A 910 4.12 6.82 -15.87
C TRP A 910 3.41 7.35 -17.11
N VAL A 911 2.44 8.24 -16.93
CA VAL A 911 1.64 8.84 -18.01
C VAL A 911 1.71 10.36 -17.92
N PRO A 912 1.91 11.09 -19.03
CA PRO A 912 1.88 12.55 -19.02
C PRO A 912 0.62 13.07 -18.35
N VAL A 913 0.75 14.08 -17.50
CA VAL A 913 -0.35 14.58 -16.65
C VAL A 913 -1.59 14.96 -17.46
N TYR A 914 -1.43 15.59 -18.62
CA TYR A 914 -2.56 16.02 -19.46
C TYR A 914 -3.22 14.87 -20.23
N GLU A 915 -2.48 13.81 -20.51
CA GLU A 915 -3.03 12.55 -21.05
C GLU A 915 -3.79 11.79 -19.95
N ALA A 916 -3.21 11.68 -18.76
CA ALA A 916 -3.87 11.05 -17.61
C ALA A 916 -5.19 11.74 -17.21
N LEU A 917 -5.28 13.05 -17.44
CA LEU A 917 -6.50 13.80 -17.19
C LEU A 917 -7.60 13.54 -18.23
N ARG A 918 -7.32 12.86 -19.34
CA ARG A 918 -8.30 12.50 -20.39
C ARG A 918 -9.16 13.69 -20.83
N LEU A 919 -8.53 14.81 -21.09
CA LEU A 919 -9.24 16.06 -21.44
C LEU A 919 -9.89 16.01 -22.84
N ASP A 920 -9.62 14.99 -23.64
CA ASP A 920 -10.19 14.72 -24.95
C ASP A 920 -11.71 14.47 -24.93
N TRP A 921 -12.25 14.04 -23.79
CA TRP A 921 -13.70 13.85 -23.63
C TRP A 921 -14.46 15.15 -23.44
N ILE A 922 -13.78 16.22 -23.08
CA ILE A 922 -14.41 17.52 -22.86
C ILE A 922 -14.91 18.06 -24.20
N ASP A 923 -16.18 18.40 -24.20
CA ASP A 923 -16.87 18.84 -25.42
C ASP A 923 -16.30 20.15 -25.99
N ARG A 924 -16.23 20.18 -27.29
CA ARG A 924 -15.65 21.28 -28.05
C ARG A 924 -16.75 22.16 -28.58
N GLY A 925 -17.32 23.05 -27.82
CA GLY A 925 -18.41 23.92 -28.30
C GLY A 925 -18.31 24.30 -29.76
N THR A 926 -19.45 24.36 -30.42
CA THR A 926 -19.57 24.62 -31.87
C THR A 926 -19.17 26.08 -32.19
N GLY A 927 -18.31 26.26 -33.16
CA GLY A 927 -18.15 27.58 -33.81
C GLY A 927 -16.82 28.31 -33.69
N THR A 928 -15.82 27.79 -33.00
CA THR A 928 -14.44 28.27 -33.06
C THR A 928 -13.51 27.18 -33.52
N ASP A 929 -12.58 27.46 -34.39
CA ASP A 929 -11.59 26.49 -34.92
C ASP A 929 -10.69 25.86 -33.80
N GLU A 930 -10.61 26.45 -32.63
CA GLU A 930 -10.01 25.85 -31.44
C GLU A 930 -11.08 25.55 -30.38
N PRO A 931 -11.21 24.30 -29.97
CA PRO A 931 -12.07 23.94 -28.87
C PRO A 931 -11.63 24.65 -27.58
N TYR A 932 -12.58 25.28 -26.92
CA TYR A 932 -12.32 26.09 -25.72
C TYR A 932 -11.50 25.35 -24.67
N ASN A 933 -11.64 24.04 -24.63
CA ASN A 933 -10.99 23.17 -23.68
C ASN A 933 -9.58 22.72 -24.07
N VAL A 934 -9.22 22.84 -25.34
CA VAL A 934 -7.90 22.49 -25.86
C VAL A 934 -6.94 23.68 -25.73
N ARG A 935 -7.46 24.90 -25.58
CA ARG A 935 -6.62 26.11 -25.39
C ARG A 935 -5.61 25.97 -24.25
N PRO A 936 -5.93 25.40 -23.05
CA PRO A 936 -4.92 25.17 -22.04
C PRO A 936 -3.94 24.08 -22.40
N VAL A 937 -4.41 22.99 -23.03
CA VAL A 937 -3.55 21.90 -23.47
C VAL A 937 -2.58 22.40 -24.53
N ALA A 938 -3.06 23.13 -25.52
CA ALA A 938 -2.22 23.75 -26.53
C ALA A 938 -1.26 24.82 -25.95
N ARG A 939 -1.72 25.55 -24.93
CA ARG A 939 -0.87 26.54 -24.24
C ARG A 939 0.19 25.87 -23.39
N VAL A 940 -0.16 24.75 -22.75
CA VAL A 940 0.76 23.92 -21.98
C VAL A 940 1.76 23.24 -22.91
N GLN A 941 1.33 22.74 -24.07
CA GLN A 941 2.22 22.20 -25.09
C GLN A 941 3.22 23.23 -25.59
N ARG A 942 2.76 24.46 -25.86
CA ARG A 942 3.63 25.61 -26.22
C ARG A 942 4.61 25.94 -25.09
N LEU A 943 4.15 25.92 -23.86
CA LEU A 943 5.00 26.13 -22.69
C LEU A 943 6.05 25.05 -22.57
N ASN A 944 5.63 23.79 -22.77
CA ASN A 944 6.52 22.62 -22.73
C ASN A 944 7.58 22.69 -23.82
N ALA A 945 7.21 22.99 -25.06
CA ALA A 945 8.14 23.16 -26.18
C ALA A 945 9.16 24.29 -25.89
N ARG A 946 8.69 25.40 -25.31
CA ARG A 946 9.57 26.50 -24.87
C ARG A 946 10.53 26.09 -23.76
N LEU A 947 10.04 25.33 -22.75
CA LEU A 947 10.87 24.84 -21.65
C LEU A 947 11.88 23.79 -22.11
N LEU A 948 11.55 23.02 -23.15
CA LEU A 948 12.41 21.99 -23.72
C LEU A 948 13.36 22.54 -24.80
N GLY A 949 13.30 23.86 -25.10
CA GLY A 949 14.12 24.48 -26.14
C GLY A 949 13.76 24.05 -27.58
N GLN A 950 12.52 23.53 -27.77
CA GLN A 950 12.04 23.13 -29.09
C GLN A 950 11.41 24.34 -29.80
N GLU A 951 11.77 24.55 -31.05
CA GLU A 951 11.07 25.53 -31.90
C GLU A 951 9.64 25.04 -32.15
N VAL A 952 8.66 25.87 -31.80
CA VAL A 952 7.25 25.60 -32.09
C VAL A 952 6.98 26.18 -33.48
N GLU A 953 6.77 25.31 -34.44
CA GLU A 953 6.13 25.76 -35.70
C GLU A 953 4.73 26.29 -35.36
N LEU A 954 4.52 27.55 -35.64
CA LEU A 954 3.23 28.24 -35.53
C LEU A 954 2.32 27.73 -36.66
N PHE A 955 1.38 26.86 -36.33
CA PHE A 955 0.20 26.63 -37.14
C PHE A 955 -0.88 27.61 -36.73
#